data_82633c7eeaf2c5e5a256ae696e0e5909
#
_entry.id   82633c7eeaf2c5e5a256ae696e0e5909
#
_cell.length_a   1.000
_cell.length_b   1.000
_cell.length_c   1.000
_cell.angle_alpha   90.00
_cell.angle_beta   90.00
_cell.angle_gamma   90.00
#
_symmetry.space_group_name_H-M   'P 1'
#
loop_
_entity.id
_entity.type
_entity.pdbx_description
1 polymer ?
#
loop_
_entity_poly.entity_id
_entity_poly.type
_entity_poly.pdbx_seq_one_letter_code
_entity_poly.pdbx_strand_id
1 'polypeptide(L)'
;VTDTPETPETDEENEPRRMEFDGPSVSITDELKTSYLDYAMSVIVSRAIPDLRDGLKPVHRRILYAMHETGNSHDKSYRKSARPVGDVMGKYHPHGDSAIYDALVRMAQDFSMSLPLLDGQGNFGSMDGDNPAAMRYTEVRMDKPSAFLLADIDKDTVNFQDNYDGKDQEPTVLPARFPNMLVNGAGGIAVGMATNIPPHNLGEVIDATLGLIDNPDLSSEELIQYVPGPDFPTGGIMLGRSGARKAYIEGRGSVIIRAKTRVEEIRKDRYAIVIDEIPYQVNKASMIEKIAEQVREKKIEGIAHVQDESDRNGVRVVVELKRDATAEVVLNQLYRFTPMQTSFGCNMLALNGGRPEQLTLRTFLTNFIDFREEVVARRTAYELRKARERSHVLCGLAVAVSNVDEVVATIRGSADAADAREKLMTRRWPAHDIAEYIQLIDDPTHTMNEDGTYNLSETQARAILELRLQRLTQIGVKEVTDELQELAGKIREYLEILASRDRIMGIIRNELEEVKEQFAVPRRTEIVDWSGDMEDEDLIEREDMVVTVTSGGYIKRTPLADFRAQRRGGKGLSGMQTKDEDVVTTLFVANTHTQLLFFTTDGMAYKLKTWRLPQGGRTAKGKAIVNILPIPTGVSIAAIMPVDVPEEEWDNLQIIFATSAGDVRRNALSDFT
;
A
#
# COMPACT_ATOMS: atom_id res chain seq x y z
N VAL A 1 -31.77 -89.30 -35.57
CA VAL A 1 -30.51 -88.82 -35.14
C VAL A 1 -30.48 -87.31 -35.29
N THR A 2 -30.79 -86.56 -34.22
CA THR A 2 -30.89 -85.15 -34.17
C THR A 2 -29.96 -84.68 -33.05
N ASP A 3 -28.88 -83.99 -33.47
CA ASP A 3 -28.01 -83.26 -32.59
C ASP A 3 -28.66 -81.96 -32.19
N THR A 4 -28.74 -81.74 -30.90
CA THR A 4 -29.10 -80.46 -30.25
C THR A 4 -27.77 -79.85 -29.75
N PRO A 5 -27.43 -78.62 -30.08
CA PRO A 5 -26.24 -77.99 -29.54
C PRO A 5 -26.43 -77.50 -28.11
N GLU A 6 -25.49 -77.78 -27.24
CA GLU A 6 -25.34 -77.26 -25.86
C GLU A 6 -25.15 -75.78 -25.88
N THR A 7 -25.91 -75.11 -25.01
CA THR A 7 -25.70 -73.68 -24.66
C THR A 7 -24.43 -73.54 -23.79
N PRO A 8 -23.58 -72.55 -24.02
CA PRO A 8 -22.44 -72.33 -23.15
C PRO A 8 -22.93 -71.65 -21.84
N GLU A 9 -22.37 -72.16 -20.74
CA GLU A 9 -22.48 -71.60 -19.41
C GLU A 9 -22.02 -70.14 -19.42
N THR A 10 -22.85 -69.31 -18.87
CA THR A 10 -22.52 -67.88 -18.63
C THR A 10 -21.48 -67.79 -17.53
N ASP A 11 -20.33 -67.21 -17.87
CA ASP A 11 -19.32 -66.78 -16.91
C ASP A 11 -19.98 -65.90 -15.84
N GLU A 12 -19.91 -66.34 -14.60
CA GLU A 12 -20.20 -65.49 -13.45
C GLU A 12 -19.23 -64.27 -13.49
N GLU A 13 -19.79 -63.10 -13.68
CA GLU A 13 -19.09 -61.80 -13.65
C GLU A 13 -18.29 -61.70 -12.35
N ASN A 14 -17.02 -61.55 -12.51
CA ASN A 14 -16.05 -61.19 -11.48
C ASN A 14 -16.35 -59.77 -11.01
N GLU A 15 -17.36 -59.57 -10.12
CA GLU A 15 -17.52 -58.31 -9.40
C GLU A 15 -16.21 -58.03 -8.63
N PRO A 16 -15.61 -56.85 -8.76
CA PRO A 16 -14.41 -56.52 -7.99
C PRO A 16 -14.82 -56.54 -6.50
N ARG A 17 -14.19 -57.40 -5.71
CA ARG A 17 -14.31 -57.41 -4.25
C ARG A 17 -14.15 -55.99 -3.74
N ARG A 18 -15.23 -55.35 -3.31
CA ARG A 18 -15.17 -54.15 -2.48
C ARG A 18 -14.40 -54.53 -1.22
N MET A 19 -13.21 -53.94 -1.05
CA MET A 19 -12.55 -53.97 0.26
C MET A 19 -13.50 -53.26 1.25
N GLU A 20 -14.14 -54.01 2.11
CA GLU A 20 -14.82 -53.44 3.28
C GLU A 20 -13.74 -52.88 4.19
N PHE A 21 -13.63 -51.57 4.19
CA PHE A 21 -12.81 -50.85 5.15
C PHE A 21 -13.56 -50.87 6.49
N ASP A 22 -13.00 -51.57 7.49
CA ASP A 22 -13.56 -51.74 8.83
C ASP A 22 -13.29 -50.50 9.74
N GLY A 23 -13.19 -49.32 9.15
CA GLY A 23 -12.98 -48.04 9.84
C GLY A 23 -14.20 -47.14 9.79
N PRO A 24 -14.29 -46.15 10.67
CA PRO A 24 -15.40 -45.18 10.64
C PRO A 24 -15.42 -44.47 9.28
N SER A 25 -16.55 -44.63 8.56
CA SER A 25 -16.75 -43.96 7.28
C SER A 25 -17.08 -42.49 7.53
N VAL A 26 -16.29 -41.60 7.02
CA VAL A 26 -16.53 -40.16 7.03
C VAL A 26 -17.14 -39.75 5.69
N SER A 27 -18.20 -38.96 5.71
CA SER A 27 -18.76 -38.39 4.48
C SER A 27 -17.72 -37.50 3.79
N ILE A 28 -17.40 -37.79 2.52
CA ILE A 28 -16.48 -36.99 1.74
C ILE A 28 -16.90 -35.52 1.66
N THR A 29 -18.21 -35.26 1.69
CA THR A 29 -18.78 -33.91 1.67
C THR A 29 -18.48 -33.16 2.97
N ASP A 30 -18.59 -33.84 4.10
CA ASP A 30 -18.36 -33.24 5.41
C ASP A 30 -16.85 -33.04 5.68
N GLU A 31 -16.04 -34.01 5.28
CA GLU A 31 -14.59 -33.90 5.33
C GLU A 31 -14.09 -32.75 4.45
N LEU A 32 -14.56 -32.66 3.21
CA LEU A 32 -14.24 -31.56 2.32
C LEU A 32 -14.64 -30.20 2.87
N LYS A 33 -15.83 -30.08 3.49
CA LYS A 33 -16.26 -28.81 4.11
C LYS A 33 -15.34 -28.42 5.26
N THR A 34 -15.03 -29.36 6.15
CA THR A 34 -14.18 -29.11 7.33
C THR A 34 -12.76 -28.77 6.90
N SER A 35 -12.14 -29.60 6.08
CA SER A 35 -10.76 -29.39 5.60
C SER A 35 -10.62 -28.12 4.76
N TYR A 36 -11.64 -27.77 3.95
CA TYR A 36 -11.61 -26.53 3.17
C TYR A 36 -11.79 -25.30 4.07
N LEU A 37 -12.62 -25.38 5.10
CA LEU A 37 -12.78 -24.30 6.06
C LEU A 37 -11.50 -24.07 6.86
N ASP A 38 -10.86 -25.14 7.35
CA ASP A 38 -9.58 -25.07 8.07
C ASP A 38 -8.47 -24.50 7.20
N TYR A 39 -8.40 -24.94 5.93
CA TYR A 39 -7.47 -24.37 4.96
C TYR A 39 -7.75 -22.88 4.71
N ALA A 40 -9.00 -22.51 4.49
CA ALA A 40 -9.39 -21.11 4.27
C ALA A 40 -9.05 -20.24 5.48
N MET A 41 -9.35 -20.69 6.69
CA MET A 41 -9.01 -20.01 7.93
C MET A 41 -7.49 -19.84 8.08
N SER A 42 -6.73 -20.90 7.83
CA SER A 42 -5.25 -20.84 7.86
C SER A 42 -4.69 -19.84 6.85
N VAL A 43 -5.20 -19.82 5.61
CA VAL A 43 -4.76 -18.87 4.58
C VAL A 43 -5.11 -17.44 4.96
N ILE A 44 -6.28 -17.19 5.55
CA ILE A 44 -6.71 -15.85 5.97
C ILE A 44 -5.85 -15.36 7.13
N VAL A 45 -5.81 -16.13 8.24
CA VAL A 45 -5.22 -15.66 9.50
C VAL A 45 -3.69 -15.81 9.53
N SER A 46 -3.17 -16.87 8.94
CA SER A 46 -1.75 -17.24 9.11
C SER A 46 -0.89 -17.04 7.86
N ARG A 47 -1.42 -16.43 6.79
CA ARG A 47 -0.65 -16.29 5.53
C ARG A 47 -0.85 -14.98 4.79
N ALA A 48 -2.10 -14.67 4.35
CA ALA A 48 -2.34 -13.68 3.32
C ALA A 48 -2.70 -12.29 3.85
N ILE A 49 -3.44 -12.21 4.95
CA ILE A 49 -3.93 -10.95 5.51
C ILE A 49 -2.99 -10.49 6.62
N PRO A 50 -2.53 -9.23 6.59
CA PRO A 50 -1.65 -8.67 7.63
C PRO A 50 -2.41 -8.36 8.91
N ASP A 51 -1.69 -8.37 10.04
CA ASP A 51 -2.22 -7.89 11.32
C ASP A 51 -2.28 -6.36 11.34
N LEU A 52 -3.39 -5.81 11.81
CA LEU A 52 -3.63 -4.36 11.89
C LEU A 52 -2.56 -3.61 12.70
N ARG A 53 -2.06 -4.23 13.77
CA ARG A 53 -1.21 -3.61 14.78
C ARG A 53 0.20 -3.31 14.27
N ASP A 54 0.83 -4.26 13.55
CA ASP A 54 2.19 -4.10 13.00
C ASP A 54 2.26 -4.02 11.47
N GLY A 55 1.13 -4.27 10.78
CA GLY A 55 1.06 -4.22 9.33
C GLY A 55 1.78 -5.34 8.61
N LEU A 56 2.12 -6.42 9.30
CA LEU A 56 2.95 -7.49 8.78
C LEU A 56 2.15 -8.78 8.58
N LYS A 57 2.49 -9.51 7.52
CA LYS A 57 2.13 -10.91 7.39
C LYS A 57 3.09 -11.76 8.24
N PRO A 58 2.71 -12.99 8.62
CA PRO A 58 3.58 -13.86 9.42
C PRO A 58 4.99 -14.04 8.87
N VAL A 59 5.15 -14.19 7.55
CA VAL A 59 6.48 -14.36 6.93
C VAL A 59 7.37 -13.13 7.14
N HIS A 60 6.83 -11.92 6.98
CA HIS A 60 7.59 -10.67 7.18
C HIS A 60 8.00 -10.51 8.64
N ARG A 61 7.07 -10.78 9.57
CA ARG A 61 7.32 -10.71 11.01
C ARG A 61 8.40 -11.69 11.44
N ARG A 62 8.36 -12.91 10.93
CA ARG A 62 9.36 -13.96 11.20
C ARG A 62 10.74 -13.61 10.64
N ILE A 63 10.82 -12.97 9.46
CA ILE A 63 12.08 -12.49 8.90
C ILE A 63 12.71 -11.44 9.81
N LEU A 64 11.95 -10.41 10.19
CA LEU A 64 12.45 -9.34 11.05
C LEU A 64 12.85 -9.87 12.43
N TYR A 65 12.03 -10.74 13.02
CA TYR A 65 12.33 -11.34 14.32
C TYR A 65 13.57 -12.24 14.30
N ALA A 66 13.72 -13.09 13.29
CA ALA A 66 14.92 -13.93 13.14
C ALA A 66 16.20 -13.09 12.93
N MET A 67 16.11 -12.00 12.19
CA MET A 67 17.23 -11.07 12.00
C MET A 67 17.56 -10.33 13.30
N HIS A 68 16.57 -10.00 14.12
CA HIS A 68 16.75 -9.41 15.45
C HIS A 68 17.46 -10.38 16.40
N GLU A 69 16.95 -11.61 16.53
CA GLU A 69 17.53 -12.66 17.38
C GLU A 69 19.00 -12.96 17.01
N THR A 70 19.31 -12.94 15.73
CA THR A 70 20.69 -13.18 15.26
C THR A 70 21.56 -11.93 15.27
N GLY A 71 21.05 -10.78 15.74
CA GLY A 71 21.78 -9.51 15.82
C GLY A 71 22.20 -8.96 14.46
N ASN A 72 21.36 -9.10 13.43
CA ASN A 72 21.60 -8.55 12.10
C ASN A 72 20.97 -7.15 11.96
N SER A 73 21.33 -6.24 12.85
CA SER A 73 20.80 -4.88 12.92
C SER A 73 21.49 -3.92 11.94
N HIS A 74 20.92 -2.73 11.76
CA HIS A 74 21.36 -1.71 10.79
C HIS A 74 22.79 -1.19 11.02
N ASP A 75 23.30 -1.30 12.24
CA ASP A 75 24.65 -0.87 12.65
C ASP A 75 25.72 -1.97 12.43
N LYS A 76 25.31 -3.18 12.03
CA LYS A 76 26.19 -4.32 11.80
C LYS A 76 26.50 -4.49 10.31
N SER A 77 27.50 -5.34 10.03
CA SER A 77 27.85 -5.69 8.66
C SER A 77 26.75 -6.48 7.98
N TYR A 78 26.63 -6.33 6.68
CA TYR A 78 25.73 -7.16 5.86
C TYR A 78 26.05 -8.66 6.00
N ARG A 79 25.01 -9.49 5.89
CA ARG A 79 25.12 -10.95 5.87
C ARG A 79 24.51 -11.48 4.58
N LYS A 80 25.02 -12.62 4.08
CA LYS A 80 24.42 -13.29 2.91
C LYS A 80 22.94 -13.56 3.16
N SER A 81 22.09 -13.20 2.20
CA SER A 81 20.63 -13.33 2.31
C SER A 81 20.19 -14.79 2.56
N ALA A 82 20.97 -15.76 2.12
CA ALA A 82 20.74 -17.17 2.40
C ALA A 82 20.74 -17.50 3.90
N ARG A 83 21.42 -16.71 4.75
CA ARG A 83 21.49 -16.97 6.19
C ARG A 83 20.17 -16.66 6.89
N PRO A 84 19.62 -15.43 6.86
CA PRO A 84 18.33 -15.17 7.47
C PRO A 84 17.21 -16.02 6.85
N VAL A 85 17.25 -16.32 5.54
CA VAL A 85 16.28 -17.22 4.91
C VAL A 85 16.35 -18.63 5.54
N GLY A 86 17.56 -19.17 5.74
CA GLY A 86 17.75 -20.45 6.40
C GLY A 86 17.30 -20.46 7.87
N ASP A 87 17.61 -19.40 8.62
CA ASP A 87 17.20 -19.26 10.02
C ASP A 87 15.67 -19.22 10.15
N VAL A 88 14.99 -18.45 9.28
CA VAL A 88 13.52 -18.35 9.23
C VAL A 88 12.88 -19.68 8.87
N MET A 89 13.39 -20.34 7.83
CA MET A 89 12.86 -21.63 7.37
C MET A 89 13.03 -22.72 8.44
N GLY A 90 14.18 -22.74 9.09
CA GLY A 90 14.49 -23.78 10.08
C GLY A 90 13.76 -23.62 11.41
N LYS A 91 13.51 -22.36 11.85
CA LYS A 91 12.95 -22.09 13.18
C LYS A 91 11.47 -21.71 13.19
N TYR A 92 11.01 -20.95 12.21
CA TYR A 92 9.70 -20.27 12.31
C TYR A 92 8.75 -20.53 11.16
N HIS A 93 9.26 -20.71 9.92
CA HIS A 93 8.41 -20.73 8.73
C HIS A 93 8.70 -21.97 7.85
N PRO A 94 8.02 -23.11 8.09
CA PRO A 94 8.27 -24.39 7.42
C PRO A 94 7.70 -24.40 5.99
N HIS A 95 8.15 -23.46 5.14
CA HIS A 95 7.76 -23.33 3.74
C HIS A 95 9.00 -23.17 2.86
N GLY A 96 8.80 -23.13 1.52
CA GLY A 96 9.90 -23.02 0.57
C GLY A 96 10.75 -21.76 0.77
N ASP A 97 12.06 -21.92 0.63
CA ASP A 97 13.07 -20.84 0.76
C ASP A 97 12.88 -19.71 -0.24
N SER A 98 12.39 -20.01 -1.45
CA SER A 98 12.09 -19.00 -2.47
C SER A 98 11.02 -18.01 -2.00
N ALA A 99 9.93 -18.48 -1.38
CA ALA A 99 8.87 -17.61 -0.88
C ALA A 99 9.35 -16.69 0.25
N ILE A 100 10.23 -17.21 1.12
CA ILE A 100 10.85 -16.41 2.19
C ILE A 100 11.79 -15.37 1.59
N TYR A 101 12.60 -15.77 0.59
CA TYR A 101 13.51 -14.86 -0.07
C TYR A 101 12.79 -13.75 -0.84
N ASP A 102 11.72 -14.07 -1.56
CA ASP A 102 10.90 -13.07 -2.27
C ASP A 102 10.28 -12.05 -1.31
N ALA A 103 9.81 -12.50 -0.15
CA ALA A 103 9.31 -11.61 0.90
C ALA A 103 10.41 -10.70 1.47
N LEU A 104 11.60 -11.26 1.69
CA LEU A 104 12.79 -10.52 2.14
C LEU A 104 13.20 -9.48 1.11
N VAL A 105 13.28 -9.85 -0.15
CA VAL A 105 13.64 -8.96 -1.27
C VAL A 105 12.68 -7.77 -1.34
N ARG A 106 11.37 -8.02 -1.26
CA ARG A 106 10.37 -6.95 -1.33
C ARG A 106 10.52 -5.93 -0.21
N MET A 107 10.91 -6.36 1.00
CA MET A 107 11.15 -5.45 2.13
C MET A 107 12.40 -4.57 1.97
N ALA A 108 13.28 -4.88 1.01
CA ALA A 108 14.48 -4.10 0.69
C ALA A 108 14.33 -3.23 -0.57
N GLN A 109 13.19 -3.31 -1.29
CA GLN A 109 12.97 -2.57 -2.52
C GLN A 109 12.36 -1.19 -2.22
N ASP A 110 13.05 -0.13 -2.58
CA ASP A 110 12.62 1.27 -2.40
C ASP A 110 11.48 1.69 -3.34
N PHE A 111 11.29 0.97 -4.45
CA PHE A 111 10.17 1.15 -5.36
C PHE A 111 8.91 0.34 -4.96
N SER A 112 9.04 -0.58 -4.02
CA SER A 112 7.94 -1.40 -3.49
C SER A 112 7.43 -0.89 -2.15
N MET A 113 8.29 -0.32 -1.31
CA MET A 113 7.97 0.17 0.03
C MET A 113 8.30 1.65 0.17
N SER A 114 7.40 2.41 0.79
CA SER A 114 7.62 3.84 1.09
C SER A 114 8.73 4.02 2.11
N LEU A 115 8.81 3.11 3.08
CA LEU A 115 9.82 3.05 4.12
C LEU A 115 10.39 1.62 4.17
N PRO A 116 11.46 1.31 3.43
CA PRO A 116 12.06 -0.02 3.43
C PRO A 116 12.43 -0.49 4.82
N LEU A 117 12.20 -1.76 5.10
CA LEU A 117 12.48 -2.38 6.40
C LEU A 117 13.83 -3.09 6.42
N LEU A 118 14.35 -3.43 5.26
CA LEU A 118 15.64 -4.09 5.07
C LEU A 118 16.54 -3.25 4.18
N ASP A 119 17.81 -3.31 4.45
CA ASP A 119 18.88 -2.70 3.66
C ASP A 119 19.63 -3.81 2.92
N GLY A 120 19.52 -3.80 1.58
CA GLY A 120 20.06 -4.82 0.69
C GLY A 120 21.30 -4.35 -0.06
N GLN A 121 22.29 -5.23 -0.20
CA GLN A 121 23.47 -5.03 -1.03
C GLN A 121 23.54 -6.06 -2.13
N GLY A 122 23.61 -5.59 -3.38
CA GLY A 122 23.57 -6.43 -4.58
C GLY A 122 22.34 -6.16 -5.44
N ASN A 123 21.98 -7.11 -6.30
CA ASN A 123 20.80 -7.00 -7.15
C ASN A 123 19.55 -7.55 -6.43
N PHE A 124 18.67 -6.65 -6.01
CA PHE A 124 17.36 -6.94 -5.41
C PHE A 124 16.19 -6.74 -6.37
N GLY A 125 16.44 -6.85 -7.68
CA GLY A 125 15.43 -6.60 -8.71
C GLY A 125 15.37 -5.14 -9.14
N SER A 126 14.52 -4.86 -10.13
CA SER A 126 14.32 -3.52 -10.67
C SER A 126 12.85 -3.25 -11.03
N MET A 127 12.53 -2.00 -11.35
CA MET A 127 11.21 -1.62 -11.89
C MET A 127 10.96 -2.18 -13.30
N ASP A 128 11.99 -2.68 -13.97
CA ASP A 128 11.87 -3.40 -15.24
C ASP A 128 11.38 -4.83 -15.09
N GLY A 129 11.22 -5.29 -13.85
CA GLY A 129 10.81 -6.65 -13.54
C GLY A 129 11.95 -7.66 -13.56
N ASP A 130 13.19 -7.19 -13.52
CA ASP A 130 14.34 -8.08 -13.34
C ASP A 130 14.23 -8.82 -12.02
N ASN A 131 14.51 -10.11 -12.09
CA ASN A 131 14.56 -10.92 -10.88
C ASN A 131 15.75 -10.54 -10.00
N PRO A 132 15.63 -10.64 -8.68
CA PRO A 132 16.76 -10.51 -7.78
C PRO A 132 17.79 -11.59 -8.07
N ALA A 133 19.07 -11.32 -7.80
CA ALA A 133 20.10 -12.34 -7.85
C ALA A 133 19.83 -13.41 -6.79
N ALA A 134 20.31 -14.64 -7.01
CA ALA A 134 20.12 -15.72 -6.03
C ALA A 134 20.66 -15.33 -4.64
N MET A 135 20.00 -15.78 -3.58
CA MET A 135 20.26 -15.39 -2.17
C MET A 135 21.69 -15.64 -1.68
N ARG A 136 22.46 -16.49 -2.39
CA ARG A 136 23.89 -16.72 -2.12
C ARG A 136 24.78 -15.55 -2.56
N TYR A 137 24.30 -14.70 -3.47
CA TYR A 137 25.04 -13.54 -3.97
C TYR A 137 24.67 -12.23 -3.27
N THR A 138 23.39 -12.04 -2.94
CA THR A 138 22.89 -10.85 -2.26
C THR A 138 23.24 -10.86 -0.77
N GLU A 139 23.34 -9.69 -0.19
CA GLU A 139 23.59 -9.47 1.24
C GLU A 139 22.53 -8.54 1.80
N VAL A 140 22.19 -8.73 3.09
CA VAL A 140 21.11 -8.00 3.73
C VAL A 140 21.40 -7.76 5.21
N ARG A 141 20.86 -6.68 5.73
CA ARG A 141 20.71 -6.37 7.16
C ARG A 141 19.38 -5.67 7.38
N MET A 142 18.93 -5.54 8.63
CA MET A 142 17.79 -4.68 8.93
C MET A 142 18.13 -3.23 8.60
N ASP A 143 17.15 -2.47 8.13
CA ASP A 143 17.26 -1.02 8.04
C ASP A 143 16.77 -0.36 9.34
N LYS A 144 17.09 0.93 9.52
CA LYS A 144 16.76 1.69 10.74
C LYS A 144 15.27 1.63 11.13
N PRO A 145 14.29 1.74 10.21
CA PRO A 145 12.88 1.66 10.55
C PRO A 145 12.48 0.36 11.24
N SER A 146 13.13 -0.76 10.91
CA SER A 146 12.87 -2.05 11.56
C SER A 146 13.16 -2.05 13.05
N ALA A 147 14.15 -1.26 13.50
CA ALA A 147 14.43 -1.13 14.93
C ALA A 147 13.25 -0.51 15.70
N PHE A 148 12.46 0.38 15.05
CA PHE A 148 11.26 0.97 15.64
C PHE A 148 10.05 0.02 15.63
N LEU A 149 10.03 -0.97 14.73
CA LEU A 149 9.01 -2.03 14.78
C LEU A 149 9.30 -3.05 15.88
N LEU A 150 10.57 -3.30 16.19
CA LEU A 150 11.03 -4.29 17.16
C LEU A 150 11.35 -3.70 18.54
N ALA A 151 11.24 -2.37 18.68
CA ALA A 151 11.61 -1.68 19.90
C ALA A 151 10.88 -2.25 21.13
N ASP A 152 11.64 -2.53 22.17
CA ASP A 152 11.13 -3.07 23.45
C ASP A 152 10.47 -4.47 23.37
N ILE A 153 10.77 -5.27 22.35
CA ILE A 153 10.20 -6.62 22.18
C ILE A 153 10.60 -7.58 23.34
N ASP A 154 11.76 -7.35 23.94
CA ASP A 154 12.32 -8.09 25.07
C ASP A 154 11.74 -7.67 26.43
N LYS A 155 10.83 -6.69 26.45
CA LYS A 155 10.23 -6.13 27.66
C LYS A 155 8.77 -6.58 27.90
N ASP A 156 8.43 -7.77 27.46
CA ASP A 156 7.09 -8.36 27.66
C ASP A 156 5.94 -7.50 27.07
N THR A 157 6.25 -6.74 26.01
CA THR A 157 5.31 -5.79 25.38
C THR A 157 4.26 -6.46 24.51
N VAL A 158 4.56 -7.63 23.95
CA VAL A 158 3.70 -8.42 23.08
C VAL A 158 3.67 -9.88 23.52
N ASN A 159 2.65 -10.60 23.07
CA ASN A 159 2.55 -12.02 23.35
C ASN A 159 3.42 -12.84 22.42
N PHE A 160 3.94 -13.94 22.95
CA PHE A 160 4.68 -14.96 22.21
C PHE A 160 3.85 -16.23 22.12
N GLN A 161 4.07 -17.00 21.08
CA GLN A 161 3.49 -18.33 20.87
C GLN A 161 4.60 -19.30 20.47
N ASP A 162 4.33 -20.60 20.69
CA ASP A 162 5.25 -21.62 20.22
C ASP A 162 5.31 -21.63 18.69
N ASN A 163 6.50 -21.91 18.17
CA ASN A 163 6.71 -22.13 16.74
C ASN A 163 6.06 -23.46 16.28
N TYR A 164 6.20 -23.78 15.00
CA TYR A 164 5.57 -24.97 14.40
C TYR A 164 5.98 -26.31 15.03
N ASP A 165 7.14 -26.43 15.69
CA ASP A 165 7.63 -27.66 16.32
C ASP A 165 7.69 -27.57 17.86
N GLY A 166 7.28 -26.47 18.44
CA GLY A 166 7.20 -26.24 19.90
C GLY A 166 8.57 -26.12 20.61
N LYS A 167 9.65 -25.85 19.86
CA LYS A 167 11.01 -25.74 20.45
C LYS A 167 11.44 -24.30 20.67
N ASP A 168 10.98 -23.39 19.85
CA ASP A 168 11.25 -21.97 19.92
C ASP A 168 9.94 -21.17 20.04
N GLN A 169 10.03 -19.93 20.45
CA GLN A 169 8.89 -19.02 20.51
C GLN A 169 9.01 -17.91 19.49
N GLU A 170 7.89 -17.49 18.93
CA GLU A 170 7.80 -16.37 18.02
C GLU A 170 6.78 -15.34 18.51
N PRO A 171 6.98 -14.02 18.24
CA PRO A 171 6.02 -13.00 18.62
C PRO A 171 4.76 -13.10 17.74
N THR A 172 3.59 -12.96 18.37
CA THR A 172 2.30 -12.91 17.65
C THR A 172 2.15 -11.63 16.85
N VAL A 173 2.79 -10.54 17.28
CA VAL A 173 2.82 -9.21 16.68
C VAL A 173 4.10 -8.48 17.12
N LEU A 174 4.61 -7.54 16.32
CA LEU A 174 5.72 -6.67 16.74
C LEU A 174 5.19 -5.43 17.47
N PRO A 175 5.95 -4.87 18.45
CA PRO A 175 5.51 -3.72 19.24
C PRO A 175 5.56 -2.37 18.49
N ALA A 176 5.42 -2.37 17.22
CA ALA A 176 5.54 -1.29 16.23
C ALA A 176 5.30 0.13 16.78
N ARG A 177 6.29 1.03 16.68
CA ARG A 177 6.19 2.43 17.12
C ARG A 177 5.53 3.36 16.11
N PHE A 178 5.27 2.91 14.88
CA PHE A 178 4.57 3.68 13.85
C PHE A 178 3.57 2.79 13.09
N PRO A 179 2.52 3.37 12.50
CA PRO A 179 1.47 2.61 11.81
C PRO A 179 1.95 2.09 10.45
N ASN A 180 2.82 1.07 10.48
CA ASN A 180 3.50 0.49 9.32
C ASN A 180 2.53 0.06 8.21
N MET A 181 1.33 -0.44 8.56
CA MET A 181 0.35 -0.85 7.57
C MET A 181 -0.09 0.29 6.64
N LEU A 182 -0.31 1.48 7.17
CA LEU A 182 -0.67 2.64 6.35
C LEU A 182 0.55 3.19 5.62
N VAL A 183 1.72 3.21 6.25
CA VAL A 183 2.94 3.77 5.67
C VAL A 183 3.41 2.95 4.47
N ASN A 184 3.56 1.64 4.62
CA ASN A 184 4.07 0.76 3.57
C ASN A 184 2.97 0.09 2.73
N GLY A 185 1.73 0.19 3.18
CA GLY A 185 0.63 -0.53 2.54
C GLY A 185 0.73 -2.05 2.72
N ALA A 186 -0.23 -2.75 2.17
CA ALA A 186 -0.23 -4.21 2.16
C ALA A 186 -1.10 -4.74 1.02
N GLY A 187 -0.70 -5.84 0.42
CA GLY A 187 -1.49 -6.54 -0.58
C GLY A 187 -1.50 -8.04 -0.30
N GLY A 188 -2.64 -8.70 -0.46
CA GLY A 188 -2.75 -10.14 -0.22
C GLY A 188 -4.08 -10.71 -0.74
N ILE A 189 -4.02 -11.94 -1.23
CA ILE A 189 -5.18 -12.67 -1.73
C ILE A 189 -5.37 -13.89 -0.84
N ALA A 190 -6.51 -13.98 -0.18
CA ALA A 190 -6.93 -15.10 0.64
C ALA A 190 -8.13 -15.81 0.01
N VAL A 191 -8.64 -16.84 0.68
CA VAL A 191 -9.84 -17.53 0.23
C VAL A 191 -11.07 -16.66 0.52
N GLY A 192 -11.79 -16.27 -0.53
CA GLY A 192 -13.01 -15.47 -0.44
C GLY A 192 -12.81 -13.98 -0.12
N MET A 193 -11.57 -13.51 0.09
CA MET A 193 -11.29 -12.11 0.37
C MET A 193 -9.87 -11.72 -0.07
N ALA A 194 -9.65 -10.43 -0.27
CA ALA A 194 -8.35 -9.88 -0.60
C ALA A 194 -8.14 -8.56 0.16
N THR A 195 -6.91 -8.21 0.43
CA THR A 195 -6.52 -6.89 0.93
C THR A 195 -5.65 -6.17 -0.10
N ASN A 196 -5.83 -4.88 -0.23
CA ASN A 196 -4.98 -4.02 -1.05
C ASN A 196 -4.98 -2.60 -0.46
N ILE A 197 -4.08 -2.37 0.46
CA ILE A 197 -3.93 -1.12 1.19
C ILE A 197 -2.80 -0.34 0.53
N PRO A 198 -3.05 0.89 0.03
CA PRO A 198 -2.02 1.70 -0.59
C PRO A 198 -1.03 2.24 0.46
N PRO A 199 0.23 2.50 0.07
CA PRO A 199 1.18 3.21 0.93
C PRO A 199 0.81 4.69 1.08
N HIS A 200 1.23 5.28 2.21
CA HIS A 200 0.95 6.67 2.56
C HIS A 200 2.21 7.38 3.05
N ASN A 201 2.18 8.70 3.03
CA ASN A 201 3.26 9.52 3.58
C ASN A 201 3.37 9.35 5.10
N LEU A 202 4.56 9.00 5.58
CA LEU A 202 4.79 8.78 7.02
C LEU A 202 4.45 10.00 7.86
N GLY A 203 4.89 11.20 7.42
CA GLY A 203 4.63 12.45 8.15
C GLY A 203 3.13 12.73 8.28
N GLU A 204 2.39 12.59 7.20
CA GLU A 204 0.93 12.80 7.16
C GLU A 204 0.19 11.81 8.06
N VAL A 205 0.57 10.53 8.03
CA VAL A 205 -0.06 9.49 8.88
C VAL A 205 0.24 9.73 10.36
N ILE A 206 1.46 10.14 10.70
CA ILE A 206 1.83 10.51 12.07
C ILE A 206 1.04 11.74 12.51
N ASP A 207 0.93 12.78 11.69
CA ASP A 207 0.16 13.99 12.00
C ASP A 207 -1.32 13.69 12.24
N ALA A 208 -1.91 12.80 11.43
CA ALA A 208 -3.28 12.32 11.65
C ALA A 208 -3.42 11.55 12.97
N THR A 209 -2.41 10.73 13.31
CA THR A 209 -2.39 9.96 14.57
C THR A 209 -2.28 10.91 15.77
N LEU A 210 -1.40 11.90 15.70
CA LEU A 210 -1.24 12.92 16.74
C LEU A 210 -2.51 13.76 16.89
N GLY A 211 -3.13 14.16 15.77
CA GLY A 211 -4.41 14.86 15.77
C GLY A 211 -5.52 14.07 16.48
N LEU A 212 -5.55 12.74 16.27
CA LEU A 212 -6.54 11.87 16.92
C LEU A 212 -6.23 11.65 18.41
N ILE A 213 -4.97 11.68 18.84
CA ILE A 213 -4.58 11.69 20.25
C ILE A 213 -5.05 12.98 20.93
N ASP A 214 -4.90 14.13 20.26
CA ASP A 214 -5.33 15.44 20.79
C ASP A 214 -6.86 15.58 20.84
N ASN A 215 -7.54 15.06 19.83
CA ASN A 215 -8.99 15.09 19.73
C ASN A 215 -9.53 13.72 19.29
N PRO A 216 -9.88 12.83 20.23
CA PRO A 216 -10.43 11.50 19.93
C PRO A 216 -11.74 11.51 19.12
N ASP A 217 -12.43 12.64 19.07
CA ASP A 217 -13.71 12.79 18.36
C ASP A 217 -13.57 13.24 16.89
N LEU A 218 -12.33 13.41 16.39
CA LEU A 218 -12.11 13.75 14.99
C LEU A 218 -12.88 12.82 14.05
N SER A 219 -13.62 13.42 13.13
CA SER A 219 -14.36 12.70 12.08
C SER A 219 -13.42 12.17 11.00
N SER A 220 -13.91 11.24 10.19
CA SER A 220 -13.15 10.74 9.04
C SER A 220 -12.83 11.84 8.03
N GLU A 221 -13.71 12.82 7.86
CA GLU A 221 -13.52 13.97 6.98
C GLU A 221 -12.40 14.90 7.46
N GLU A 222 -12.27 15.11 8.75
CA GLU A 222 -11.19 15.91 9.34
C GLU A 222 -9.84 15.18 9.24
N LEU A 223 -9.82 13.86 9.44
CA LEU A 223 -8.61 13.04 9.26
C LEU A 223 -8.09 13.03 7.81
N ILE A 224 -8.98 13.14 6.82
CA ILE A 224 -8.61 13.25 5.41
C ILE A 224 -7.86 14.56 5.11
N GLN A 225 -7.99 15.59 5.94
CA GLN A 225 -7.21 16.82 5.78
C GLN A 225 -5.73 16.59 6.11
N TYR A 226 -5.42 15.69 7.04
CA TYR A 226 -4.05 15.28 7.36
C TYR A 226 -3.49 14.30 6.32
N VAL A 227 -4.32 13.34 5.85
CA VAL A 227 -3.94 12.31 4.87
C VAL A 227 -4.80 12.48 3.61
N PRO A 228 -4.44 13.40 2.70
CA PRO A 228 -5.27 13.73 1.54
C PRO A 228 -5.38 12.62 0.51
N GLY A 229 -4.52 11.62 0.55
CA GLY A 229 -4.48 10.47 -0.34
C GLY A 229 -3.24 9.59 -0.16
N PRO A 230 -3.17 8.46 -0.83
CA PRO A 230 -1.98 7.63 -0.91
C PRO A 230 -0.74 8.41 -1.35
N ASP A 231 0.43 7.95 -0.94
CA ASP A 231 1.74 8.46 -1.36
C ASP A 231 2.61 7.28 -1.81
N PHE A 232 2.75 7.12 -3.11
CA PHE A 232 3.40 5.95 -3.69
C PHE A 232 4.92 6.14 -3.76
N PRO A 233 5.73 5.11 -3.47
CA PRO A 233 7.18 5.20 -3.51
C PRO A 233 7.72 5.56 -4.89
N THR A 234 7.02 5.24 -5.96
CA THR A 234 7.38 5.58 -7.34
C THR A 234 6.90 6.96 -7.78
N GLY A 235 6.26 7.75 -6.89
CA GLY A 235 5.72 9.07 -7.22
C GLY A 235 4.46 9.01 -8.08
N GLY A 236 4.49 9.70 -9.21
CA GLY A 236 3.36 9.82 -10.12
C GLY A 236 2.34 10.88 -9.71
N ILE A 237 1.24 10.95 -10.44
CA ILE A 237 0.17 11.93 -10.25
C ILE A 237 -1.13 11.20 -9.92
N MET A 238 -1.72 11.49 -8.77
CA MET A 238 -3.05 11.03 -8.39
C MET A 238 -4.12 11.97 -8.94
N LEU A 239 -5.10 11.42 -9.66
CA LEU A 239 -6.19 12.18 -10.25
C LEU A 239 -7.42 12.19 -9.34
N GLY A 240 -7.74 13.37 -8.83
CA GLY A 240 -8.86 13.58 -7.92
C GLY A 240 -8.68 12.93 -6.56
N ARG A 241 -9.52 13.32 -5.61
CA ARG A 241 -9.50 12.81 -4.22
C ARG A 241 -10.67 11.88 -3.89
N SER A 242 -11.66 11.77 -4.78
CA SER A 242 -12.90 11.04 -4.52
C SER A 242 -12.69 9.56 -4.23
N GLY A 243 -11.78 8.90 -5.00
CA GLY A 243 -11.45 7.49 -4.83
C GLY A 243 -10.76 7.20 -3.49
N ALA A 244 -9.79 8.03 -3.10
CA ALA A 244 -9.11 7.94 -1.80
C ALA A 244 -10.08 8.23 -0.65
N ARG A 245 -10.90 9.29 -0.75
CA ARG A 245 -11.92 9.62 0.24
C ARG A 245 -12.88 8.45 0.47
N LYS A 246 -13.35 7.82 -0.61
CA LYS A 246 -14.22 6.65 -0.52
C LYS A 246 -13.52 5.49 0.19
N ALA A 247 -12.26 5.22 -0.12
CA ALA A 247 -11.46 4.19 0.54
C ALA A 247 -11.33 4.45 2.05
N TYR A 248 -11.10 5.70 2.45
CA TYR A 248 -10.92 6.07 3.87
C TYR A 248 -12.21 6.05 4.69
N ILE A 249 -13.36 6.32 4.08
CA ILE A 249 -14.66 6.34 4.77
C ILE A 249 -15.33 4.97 4.73
N GLU A 250 -15.32 4.28 3.57
CA GLU A 250 -16.04 3.04 3.35
C GLU A 250 -15.12 1.79 3.40
N GLY A 251 -13.80 1.97 3.48
CA GLY A 251 -12.82 0.90 3.40
C GLY A 251 -12.56 0.38 1.98
N ARG A 252 -13.24 0.89 0.96
CA ARG A 252 -13.09 0.51 -0.46
C ARG A 252 -13.15 1.72 -1.37
N GLY A 253 -12.27 1.76 -2.34
CA GLY A 253 -12.22 2.84 -3.33
C GLY A 253 -11.31 2.50 -4.49
N SER A 254 -11.21 3.42 -5.46
CA SER A 254 -10.28 3.27 -6.59
C SER A 254 -9.58 4.60 -6.82
N VAL A 255 -8.27 4.59 -6.81
CA VAL A 255 -7.43 5.76 -7.03
C VAL A 255 -6.81 5.66 -8.42
N ILE A 256 -6.97 6.70 -9.22
CA ILE A 256 -6.37 6.77 -10.57
C ILE A 256 -4.99 7.41 -10.44
N ILE A 257 -3.99 6.75 -10.98
CA ILE A 257 -2.59 7.18 -10.95
C ILE A 257 -2.09 7.32 -12.38
N ARG A 258 -1.44 8.45 -12.68
CA ARG A 258 -0.76 8.72 -13.95
C ARG A 258 0.75 8.77 -13.76
N ALA A 259 1.47 8.41 -14.81
CA ALA A 259 2.88 8.71 -14.98
C ALA A 259 3.11 10.23 -14.96
N LYS A 260 4.19 10.67 -14.33
CA LYS A 260 4.62 12.07 -14.41
C LYS A 260 5.43 12.28 -15.66
N THR A 261 5.04 13.26 -16.44
CA THR A 261 5.64 13.51 -17.76
C THR A 261 5.93 14.98 -17.96
N ARG A 262 6.88 15.27 -18.84
CA ARG A 262 7.17 16.60 -19.33
C ARG A 262 7.48 16.56 -20.82
N VAL A 263 7.29 17.68 -21.50
CA VAL A 263 7.62 17.80 -22.92
C VAL A 263 8.95 18.53 -23.06
N GLU A 264 9.89 17.91 -23.78
CA GLU A 264 11.21 18.48 -24.08
C GLU A 264 11.37 18.72 -25.58
N GLU A 265 11.99 19.81 -25.95
CA GLU A 265 12.46 20.02 -27.33
C GLU A 265 13.83 19.36 -27.50
N ILE A 266 13.91 18.26 -28.26
CA ILE A 266 15.17 17.53 -28.49
C ILE A 266 16.01 18.24 -29.55
N ARG A 267 15.36 18.74 -30.61
CA ARG A 267 15.94 19.46 -31.73
C ARG A 267 14.94 20.51 -32.22
N LYS A 268 15.38 21.45 -33.03
CA LYS A 268 14.51 22.46 -33.61
C LYS A 268 13.28 21.81 -34.26
N ASP A 269 12.09 22.17 -33.81
CA ASP A 269 10.79 21.68 -34.25
C ASP A 269 10.59 20.15 -34.01
N ARG A 270 11.30 19.55 -33.02
CA ARG A 270 11.11 18.15 -32.61
C ARG A 270 10.98 18.05 -31.10
N TYR A 271 9.88 17.52 -30.67
CA TYR A 271 9.52 17.35 -29.27
C TYR A 271 9.54 15.88 -28.87
N ALA A 272 9.78 15.64 -27.59
CA ALA A 272 9.58 14.33 -26.97
C ALA A 272 8.76 14.48 -25.69
N ILE A 273 8.00 13.46 -25.38
CA ILE A 273 7.39 13.25 -24.06
C ILE A 273 8.38 12.44 -23.25
N VAL A 274 8.86 13.03 -22.16
CA VAL A 274 9.75 12.35 -21.22
C VAL A 274 8.93 11.91 -20.02
N ILE A 275 9.02 10.62 -19.68
CA ILE A 275 8.37 10.03 -18.53
C ILE A 275 9.41 9.96 -17.41
N ASP A 276 9.19 10.71 -16.34
CA ASP A 276 10.09 10.80 -15.19
C ASP A 276 9.69 9.87 -14.03
N GLU A 277 8.37 9.60 -13.89
CA GLU A 277 7.83 8.71 -12.87
C GLU A 277 6.73 7.84 -13.47
N ILE A 278 6.67 6.58 -13.06
CA ILE A 278 5.66 5.61 -13.52
C ILE A 278 4.68 5.27 -12.40
N PRO A 279 3.45 4.87 -12.72
CA PRO A 279 2.47 4.48 -11.70
C PRO A 279 2.98 3.30 -10.85
N TYR A 280 2.60 3.29 -9.58
CA TYR A 280 2.97 2.25 -8.64
C TYR A 280 2.57 0.85 -9.13
N GLN A 281 3.47 -0.13 -8.96
CA GLN A 281 3.32 -1.52 -9.41
C GLN A 281 3.27 -1.71 -10.93
N VAL A 282 3.54 -0.70 -11.72
CA VAL A 282 3.71 -0.84 -13.16
C VAL A 282 5.13 -1.27 -13.49
N ASN A 283 5.26 -2.32 -14.27
CA ASN A 283 6.54 -2.76 -14.82
C ASN A 283 6.95 -1.85 -15.99
N LYS A 284 8.12 -1.20 -15.89
CA LYS A 284 8.60 -0.21 -16.87
C LYS A 284 8.83 -0.82 -18.24
N ALA A 285 9.49 -1.99 -18.33
CA ALA A 285 9.77 -2.66 -19.60
C ALA A 285 8.47 -3.07 -20.30
N SER A 286 7.52 -3.68 -19.58
CA SER A 286 6.20 -4.04 -20.12
C SER A 286 5.39 -2.83 -20.57
N MET A 287 5.51 -1.69 -19.88
CA MET A 287 4.89 -0.44 -20.27
C MET A 287 5.45 0.05 -21.62
N ILE A 288 6.78 0.04 -21.77
CA ILE A 288 7.46 0.43 -23.03
C ILE A 288 7.05 -0.49 -24.17
N GLU A 289 7.03 -1.82 -23.93
CA GLU A 289 6.57 -2.80 -24.93
C GLU A 289 5.12 -2.53 -25.35
N LYS A 290 4.24 -2.20 -24.38
CA LYS A 290 2.84 -1.87 -24.66
C LYS A 290 2.70 -0.60 -25.47
N ILE A 291 3.49 0.43 -25.20
CA ILE A 291 3.54 1.65 -26.02
C ILE A 291 3.91 1.30 -27.47
N ALA A 292 4.98 0.52 -27.66
CA ALA A 292 5.43 0.10 -28.98
C ALA A 292 4.39 -0.76 -29.73
N GLU A 293 3.65 -1.62 -29.00
CA GLU A 293 2.54 -2.41 -29.57
C GLU A 293 1.41 -1.51 -30.08
N GLN A 294 0.95 -0.53 -29.26
CA GLN A 294 -0.12 0.36 -29.64
C GLN A 294 0.24 1.25 -30.84
N VAL A 295 1.51 1.63 -30.96
CA VAL A 295 2.04 2.35 -32.13
C VAL A 295 2.01 1.46 -33.40
N ARG A 296 2.42 0.19 -33.28
CA ARG A 296 2.36 -0.78 -34.40
C ARG A 296 0.93 -1.07 -34.84
N GLU A 297 0.00 -1.15 -33.91
CA GLU A 297 -1.43 -1.32 -34.17
C GLU A 297 -2.13 -0.05 -34.69
N LYS A 298 -1.40 1.07 -34.79
CA LYS A 298 -1.91 2.40 -35.19
C LYS A 298 -3.04 2.92 -34.30
N LYS A 299 -3.07 2.52 -33.05
CA LYS A 299 -3.96 3.10 -32.02
C LYS A 299 -3.42 4.38 -31.44
N ILE A 300 -2.09 4.50 -31.40
CA ILE A 300 -1.38 5.72 -31.06
C ILE A 300 -0.58 6.14 -32.32
N GLU A 301 -0.87 7.33 -32.79
CA GLU A 301 -0.17 7.93 -33.91
C GLU A 301 0.73 9.08 -33.42
N GLY A 302 1.65 9.56 -34.26
CA GLY A 302 2.51 10.70 -33.89
C GLY A 302 3.81 10.33 -33.16
N ILE A 303 4.04 9.09 -32.79
CA ILE A 303 5.29 8.63 -32.16
C ILE A 303 6.30 8.20 -33.26
N ALA A 304 7.54 8.70 -33.14
CA ALA A 304 8.63 8.35 -34.04
C ALA A 304 9.53 7.26 -33.45
N HIS A 305 9.89 7.38 -32.16
CA HIS A 305 10.78 6.44 -31.48
C HIS A 305 10.48 6.42 -29.97
N VAL A 306 10.76 5.29 -29.31
CA VAL A 306 10.69 5.16 -27.85
C VAL A 306 12.01 4.60 -27.36
N GLN A 307 12.64 5.25 -26.40
CA GLN A 307 13.91 4.87 -25.85
C GLN A 307 13.87 4.93 -24.32
N ASP A 308 14.46 3.93 -23.67
CA ASP A 308 14.70 3.93 -22.25
C ASP A 308 16.10 4.49 -21.96
N GLU A 309 16.15 5.60 -21.25
CA GLU A 309 17.38 6.28 -20.81
C GLU A 309 17.49 6.27 -19.27
N SER A 310 16.71 5.44 -18.60
CA SER A 310 16.72 5.34 -17.14
C SER A 310 18.10 4.88 -16.64
N ASP A 311 18.51 5.47 -15.52
CA ASP A 311 19.79 5.16 -14.87
C ASP A 311 19.61 5.11 -13.34
N ARG A 312 20.71 5.08 -12.59
CA ARG A 312 20.70 5.11 -11.13
C ARG A 312 20.09 6.40 -10.51
N ASN A 313 19.89 7.45 -11.29
CA ASN A 313 19.30 8.71 -10.83
C ASN A 313 17.78 8.71 -10.95
N GLY A 314 17.19 7.76 -11.66
CA GLY A 314 15.75 7.61 -11.79
C GLY A 314 15.27 7.13 -13.14
N VAL A 315 13.96 7.12 -13.31
CA VAL A 315 13.27 6.76 -14.55
C VAL A 315 13.42 7.90 -15.55
N ARG A 316 13.75 7.56 -16.78
CA ARG A 316 13.73 8.46 -17.93
C ARG A 316 13.40 7.68 -19.18
N VAL A 317 12.12 7.63 -19.54
CA VAL A 317 11.66 7.03 -20.79
C VAL A 317 11.32 8.15 -21.77
N VAL A 318 11.98 8.18 -22.91
CA VAL A 318 11.85 9.22 -23.93
C VAL A 318 10.99 8.72 -25.08
N VAL A 319 9.86 9.38 -25.31
CA VAL A 319 8.94 9.11 -26.41
C VAL A 319 9.08 10.25 -27.43
N GLU A 320 9.87 10.04 -28.47
CA GLU A 320 10.10 11.03 -29.52
C GLU A 320 8.87 11.17 -30.42
N LEU A 321 8.45 12.39 -30.67
CA LEU A 321 7.30 12.69 -31.51
C LEU A 321 7.71 12.91 -32.97
N LYS A 322 6.79 12.61 -33.89
CA LYS A 322 6.89 13.05 -35.28
C LYS A 322 6.74 14.57 -35.33
N ARG A 323 7.27 15.19 -36.39
CA ARG A 323 7.30 16.66 -36.54
C ARG A 323 5.90 17.29 -36.50
N ASP A 324 4.90 16.59 -37.00
CA ASP A 324 3.53 17.09 -37.16
C ASP A 324 2.58 16.63 -36.03
N ALA A 325 3.13 16.01 -34.97
CA ALA A 325 2.34 15.47 -33.88
C ALA A 325 2.20 16.48 -32.73
N THR A 326 0.97 16.62 -32.24
CA THR A 326 0.68 17.43 -31.05
C THR A 326 0.94 16.62 -29.79
N ALA A 327 1.87 17.08 -28.95
CA ALA A 327 2.30 16.36 -27.75
C ALA A 327 1.13 16.02 -26.81
N GLU A 328 0.20 16.93 -26.62
CA GLU A 328 -0.97 16.75 -25.74
C GLU A 328 -1.88 15.60 -26.22
N VAL A 329 -2.15 15.53 -27.54
CA VAL A 329 -2.98 14.45 -28.10
C VAL A 329 -2.30 13.10 -27.94
N VAL A 330 -1.00 13.02 -28.23
CA VAL A 330 -0.25 11.77 -28.06
C VAL A 330 -0.20 11.37 -26.60
N LEU A 331 -0.02 12.31 -25.68
CA LEU A 331 0.00 12.07 -24.24
C LEU A 331 -1.35 11.52 -23.76
N ASN A 332 -2.46 12.08 -24.21
CA ASN A 332 -3.80 11.61 -23.91
C ASN A 332 -4.04 10.18 -24.43
N GLN A 333 -3.57 9.87 -25.66
CA GLN A 333 -3.63 8.51 -26.20
C GLN A 333 -2.77 7.54 -25.39
N LEU A 334 -1.56 7.95 -24.95
CA LEU A 334 -0.70 7.16 -24.09
C LEU A 334 -1.39 6.82 -22.76
N TYR A 335 -2.02 7.78 -22.11
CA TYR A 335 -2.76 7.55 -20.85
C TYR A 335 -3.95 6.59 -21.05
N ARG A 336 -4.64 6.67 -22.20
CA ARG A 336 -5.83 5.83 -22.44
C ARG A 336 -5.49 4.39 -22.83
N PHE A 337 -4.44 4.18 -23.61
CA PHE A 337 -4.16 2.89 -24.23
C PHE A 337 -2.99 2.12 -23.61
N THR A 338 -2.32 2.71 -22.62
CA THR A 338 -1.14 2.11 -22.00
C THR A 338 -1.19 2.19 -20.47
N PRO A 339 -0.35 1.43 -19.76
CA PRO A 339 -0.24 1.52 -18.29
C PRO A 339 0.33 2.84 -17.76
N MET A 340 0.57 3.86 -18.58
CA MET A 340 0.92 5.20 -18.12
C MET A 340 -0.19 5.84 -17.27
N GLN A 341 -1.41 5.36 -17.37
CA GLN A 341 -2.49 5.60 -16.41
C GLN A 341 -3.05 4.26 -15.98
N THR A 342 -3.19 4.08 -14.67
CA THR A 342 -3.77 2.87 -14.08
C THR A 342 -4.65 3.22 -12.89
N SER A 343 -5.48 2.28 -12.46
CA SER A 343 -6.28 2.42 -11.25
C SER A 343 -5.78 1.48 -10.18
N PHE A 344 -5.56 2.01 -8.98
CA PHE A 344 -5.26 1.23 -7.78
C PHE A 344 -6.56 1.00 -7.00
N GLY A 345 -7.04 -0.25 -6.99
CA GLY A 345 -8.23 -0.64 -6.24
C GLY A 345 -7.91 -0.77 -4.76
N CYS A 346 -8.35 0.18 -3.94
CA CYS A 346 -8.16 0.14 -2.50
C CYS A 346 -9.16 -0.82 -1.86
N ASN A 347 -8.67 -1.72 -1.03
CA ASN A 347 -9.46 -2.59 -0.17
C ASN A 347 -8.79 -2.68 1.21
N MET A 348 -9.31 -1.91 2.15
CA MET A 348 -8.73 -1.69 3.47
C MET A 348 -9.12 -2.81 4.43
N LEU A 349 -8.68 -4.04 4.14
CA LEU A 349 -8.97 -5.24 4.93
C LEU A 349 -7.72 -5.66 5.72
N ALA A 350 -7.87 -5.89 7.04
CA ALA A 350 -6.78 -6.38 7.89
C ALA A 350 -7.31 -7.29 8.99
N LEU A 351 -6.41 -7.99 9.68
CA LEU A 351 -6.77 -8.78 10.86
C LEU A 351 -6.82 -7.87 12.09
N ASN A 352 -7.98 -7.78 12.70
CA ASN A 352 -8.19 -7.13 13.99
C ASN A 352 -8.51 -8.21 15.04
N GLY A 353 -7.58 -8.45 15.99
CA GLY A 353 -7.73 -9.52 16.97
C GLY A 353 -7.93 -10.92 16.33
N GLY A 354 -7.26 -11.20 15.20
CA GLY A 354 -7.36 -12.47 14.47
C GLY A 354 -8.58 -12.59 13.56
N ARG A 355 -9.42 -11.57 13.43
CA ARG A 355 -10.61 -11.56 12.55
C ARG A 355 -10.38 -10.60 11.39
N PRO A 356 -10.65 -11.02 10.14
CA PRO A 356 -10.60 -10.13 9.00
C PRO A 356 -11.71 -9.09 9.08
N GLU A 357 -11.35 -7.81 9.02
CA GLU A 357 -12.27 -6.68 9.14
C GLU A 357 -12.01 -5.64 8.06
N GLN A 358 -13.10 -5.08 7.49
CA GLN A 358 -13.03 -3.94 6.58
C GLN A 358 -12.92 -2.67 7.41
N LEU A 359 -11.83 -1.93 7.23
CA LEU A 359 -11.47 -0.82 8.11
C LEU A 359 -11.55 0.54 7.40
N THR A 360 -11.89 1.57 8.16
CA THR A 360 -11.78 2.97 7.75
C THR A 360 -10.44 3.56 8.20
N LEU A 361 -10.04 4.70 7.66
CA LEU A 361 -8.82 5.39 8.10
C LEU A 361 -8.85 5.66 9.61
N ARG A 362 -9.99 6.13 10.13
CA ARG A 362 -10.17 6.40 11.56
C ARG A 362 -10.00 5.12 12.38
N THR A 363 -10.62 4.02 11.96
CA THR A 363 -10.52 2.73 12.66
C THR A 363 -9.07 2.21 12.71
N PHE A 364 -8.31 2.38 11.61
CA PHE A 364 -6.89 2.04 11.59
C PHE A 364 -6.10 2.80 12.66
N LEU A 365 -6.24 4.12 12.69
CA LEU A 365 -5.49 4.97 13.60
C LEU A 365 -5.90 4.77 15.06
N THR A 366 -7.20 4.61 15.33
CA THR A 366 -7.70 4.34 16.68
C THR A 366 -7.15 3.02 17.23
N ASN A 367 -7.26 1.93 16.46
CA ASN A 367 -6.73 0.63 16.89
C ASN A 367 -5.20 0.64 17.05
N PHE A 368 -4.48 1.41 16.23
CA PHE A 368 -3.04 1.59 16.40
C PHE A 368 -2.72 2.31 17.71
N ILE A 369 -3.46 3.39 18.05
CA ILE A 369 -3.27 4.12 19.31
C ILE A 369 -3.57 3.20 20.50
N ASP A 370 -4.67 2.46 20.47
CA ASP A 370 -5.03 1.51 21.54
C ASP A 370 -3.95 0.43 21.71
N PHE A 371 -3.42 -0.10 20.62
CA PHE A 371 -2.31 -1.04 20.65
C PHE A 371 -1.04 -0.42 21.23
N ARG A 372 -0.71 0.82 20.88
CA ARG A 372 0.44 1.53 21.48
C ARG A 372 0.25 1.78 22.97
N GLU A 373 -0.97 2.11 23.39
CA GLU A 373 -1.31 2.25 24.81
C GLU A 373 -1.01 0.96 25.58
N GLU A 374 -1.43 -0.20 25.04
CA GLU A 374 -1.12 -1.51 25.61
C GLU A 374 0.39 -1.77 25.68
N VAL A 375 1.12 -1.53 24.58
CA VAL A 375 2.57 -1.75 24.51
C VAL A 375 3.32 -0.89 25.53
N VAL A 376 2.99 0.39 25.64
CA VAL A 376 3.63 1.32 26.60
C VAL A 376 3.30 0.92 28.04
N ALA A 377 2.05 0.55 28.31
CA ALA A 377 1.65 0.09 29.64
C ALA A 377 2.39 -1.19 30.04
N ARG A 378 2.47 -2.19 29.16
CA ARG A 378 3.18 -3.45 29.40
C ARG A 378 4.69 -3.24 29.59
N ARG A 379 5.30 -2.41 28.77
CA ARG A 379 6.71 -2.01 28.91
C ARG A 379 6.95 -1.38 30.28
N THR A 380 6.12 -0.41 30.66
CA THR A 380 6.26 0.29 31.94
C THR A 380 6.06 -0.66 33.11
N ALA A 381 5.11 -1.58 33.03
CA ALA A 381 4.90 -2.61 34.04
C ALA A 381 6.11 -3.57 34.18
N TYR A 382 6.71 -3.95 33.04
CA TYR A 382 7.94 -4.75 33.03
C TYR A 382 9.10 -4.00 33.68
N GLU A 383 9.33 -2.75 33.32
CA GLU A 383 10.40 -1.91 33.88
C GLU A 383 10.17 -1.63 35.36
N LEU A 384 8.91 -1.41 35.78
CA LEU A 384 8.55 -1.30 37.18
C LEU A 384 8.90 -2.57 37.97
N ARG A 385 8.52 -3.74 37.46
CA ARG A 385 8.84 -5.03 38.05
C ARG A 385 10.36 -5.21 38.20
N LYS A 386 11.12 -4.92 37.14
CA LYS A 386 12.60 -5.01 37.18
C LYS A 386 13.23 -4.02 38.15
N ALA A 387 12.73 -2.81 38.22
CA ALA A 387 13.18 -1.80 39.16
C ALA A 387 12.88 -2.23 40.63
N ARG A 388 11.69 -2.78 40.90
CA ARG A 388 11.31 -3.33 42.20
C ARG A 388 12.18 -4.53 42.59
N GLU A 389 12.39 -5.51 41.68
CA GLU A 389 13.28 -6.66 41.92
C GLU A 389 14.70 -6.20 42.25
N ARG A 390 15.24 -5.22 41.54
CA ARG A 390 16.59 -4.69 41.81
C ARG A 390 16.65 -3.90 43.12
N SER A 391 15.65 -3.07 43.40
CA SER A 391 15.54 -2.31 44.63
C SER A 391 15.42 -3.22 45.87
N HIS A 392 14.67 -4.33 45.73
CA HIS A 392 14.56 -5.33 46.79
C HIS A 392 15.93 -5.89 47.17
N VAL A 393 16.75 -6.28 46.20
CA VAL A 393 18.12 -6.74 46.47
C VAL A 393 18.97 -5.66 47.13
N LEU A 394 18.88 -4.41 46.62
CA LEU A 394 19.65 -3.29 47.15
C LEU A 394 19.23 -2.90 48.57
N CYS A 395 17.96 -2.99 48.94
CA CYS A 395 17.52 -2.81 50.34
C CYS A 395 18.18 -3.81 51.28
N GLY A 396 18.27 -5.08 50.88
CA GLY A 396 19.00 -6.09 51.68
C GLY A 396 20.49 -5.75 51.85
N LEU A 397 21.13 -5.28 50.76
CA LEU A 397 22.53 -4.84 50.80
C LEU A 397 22.70 -3.58 51.67
N ALA A 398 21.79 -2.62 51.61
CA ALA A 398 21.81 -1.43 52.49
C ALA A 398 21.67 -1.79 53.98
N VAL A 399 20.75 -2.71 54.31
CA VAL A 399 20.64 -3.25 55.67
C VAL A 399 21.96 -3.90 56.12
N ALA A 400 22.57 -4.73 55.26
CA ALA A 400 23.82 -5.42 55.60
C ALA A 400 24.99 -4.46 55.79
N VAL A 401 25.07 -3.42 55.01
CA VAL A 401 26.14 -2.41 55.11
C VAL A 401 25.94 -1.50 56.32
N SER A 402 24.71 -1.12 56.66
CA SER A 402 24.41 -0.36 57.87
C SER A 402 24.66 -1.17 59.15
N ASN A 403 24.63 -2.50 59.08
CA ASN A 403 24.82 -3.42 60.20
C ASN A 403 26.01 -4.36 59.94
N VAL A 404 27.12 -3.85 59.36
CA VAL A 404 28.24 -4.66 58.83
C VAL A 404 28.89 -5.55 59.89
N ASP A 405 29.11 -5.05 61.08
CA ASP A 405 29.80 -5.82 62.16
C ASP A 405 28.96 -7.02 62.58
N GLU A 406 27.65 -6.85 62.71
CA GLU A 406 26.75 -7.93 63.13
C GLU A 406 26.55 -8.96 62.03
N VAL A 407 26.48 -8.51 60.74
CA VAL A 407 26.40 -9.37 59.58
C VAL A 407 27.66 -10.23 59.43
N VAL A 408 28.84 -9.64 59.58
CA VAL A 408 30.12 -10.35 59.52
C VAL A 408 30.23 -11.34 60.71
N ALA A 409 29.81 -10.94 61.93
CA ALA A 409 29.78 -11.84 63.05
C ALA A 409 28.85 -13.03 62.86
N THR A 410 27.67 -12.80 62.30
CA THR A 410 26.67 -13.85 61.94
C THR A 410 27.24 -14.84 60.92
N ILE A 411 27.85 -14.33 59.84
CA ILE A 411 28.48 -15.18 58.81
C ILE A 411 29.63 -16.00 59.36
N ARG A 412 30.54 -15.38 60.11
CA ARG A 412 31.68 -16.09 60.74
C ARG A 412 31.28 -17.13 61.81
N GLY A 413 30.16 -16.92 62.47
CA GLY A 413 29.61 -17.85 63.47
C GLY A 413 28.73 -18.95 62.87
N SER A 414 28.66 -19.05 61.57
CA SER A 414 27.86 -20.05 60.84
C SER A 414 28.74 -21.24 60.42
N ALA A 415 28.13 -22.43 60.39
CA ALA A 415 28.83 -23.65 60.01
C ALA A 415 29.10 -23.73 58.49
N ASP A 416 28.18 -23.26 57.70
CA ASP A 416 28.26 -23.21 56.24
C ASP A 416 27.43 -22.05 55.67
N ALA A 417 27.38 -21.93 54.32
CA ALA A 417 26.64 -20.87 53.64
C ALA A 417 25.11 -21.02 53.78
N ALA A 418 24.60 -22.24 53.96
CA ALA A 418 23.17 -22.46 54.18
C ALA A 418 22.74 -22.03 55.59
N ASP A 419 23.53 -22.37 56.63
CA ASP A 419 23.35 -21.91 58.03
C ASP A 419 23.46 -20.37 58.10
N ALA A 420 24.44 -19.78 57.43
CA ALA A 420 24.57 -18.32 57.37
C ALA A 420 23.34 -17.65 56.77
N ARG A 421 22.84 -18.17 55.67
CA ARG A 421 21.63 -17.68 55.00
C ARG A 421 20.41 -17.75 55.91
N GLU A 422 20.17 -18.89 56.59
CA GLU A 422 19.05 -19.07 57.50
C GLU A 422 19.11 -18.09 58.68
N LYS A 423 20.29 -17.91 59.27
CA LYS A 423 20.50 -16.95 60.35
C LYS A 423 20.28 -15.51 59.94
N LEU A 424 20.74 -15.13 58.73
CA LEU A 424 20.50 -13.78 58.19
C LEU A 424 19.00 -13.51 57.95
N MET A 425 18.22 -14.49 57.52
CA MET A 425 16.79 -14.39 57.28
C MET A 425 15.94 -14.38 58.52
N THR A 426 16.30 -15.17 59.55
CA THR A 426 15.55 -15.29 60.82
C THR A 426 15.75 -14.12 61.76
N ARG A 427 16.88 -13.41 61.64
CA ARG A 427 17.21 -12.24 62.45
C ARG A 427 16.42 -11.01 62.00
N ARG A 428 15.98 -10.18 62.92
CA ARG A 428 15.43 -8.87 62.75
C ARG A 428 16.50 -7.82 62.62
N TRP A 429 16.56 -7.07 61.53
CA TRP A 429 17.59 -6.07 61.28
C TRP A 429 17.02 -4.65 61.40
N PRO A 430 17.71 -3.70 62.08
CA PRO A 430 17.31 -2.30 62.04
C PRO A 430 17.32 -1.77 60.58
N ALA A 431 16.24 -1.11 60.17
CA ALA A 431 16.08 -0.69 58.76
C ALA A 431 15.35 0.66 58.62
N HIS A 432 15.42 1.52 59.63
CA HIS A 432 14.70 2.82 59.60
C HIS A 432 15.07 3.69 58.42
N ASP A 433 16.35 3.73 58.01
CA ASP A 433 16.87 4.56 56.95
C ASP A 433 16.37 4.15 55.54
N ILE A 434 15.82 2.95 55.41
CA ILE A 434 15.34 2.39 54.11
C ILE A 434 13.85 2.10 54.12
N ALA A 435 13.12 2.51 55.13
CA ALA A 435 11.68 2.24 55.29
C ALA A 435 10.86 2.73 54.09
N GLU A 436 11.17 3.93 53.54
CA GLU A 436 10.51 4.50 52.37
C GLU A 436 10.70 3.62 51.13
N TYR A 437 11.91 3.08 50.94
CA TYR A 437 12.22 2.23 49.77
C TYR A 437 11.51 0.87 49.85
N ILE A 438 11.43 0.28 51.05
CA ILE A 438 10.68 -0.97 51.26
C ILE A 438 9.20 -0.78 50.94
N GLN A 439 8.60 0.35 51.28
CA GLN A 439 7.22 0.69 50.93
C GLN A 439 7.02 0.81 49.43
N LEU A 440 7.97 1.41 48.68
CA LEU A 440 7.89 1.54 47.21
C LEU A 440 8.03 0.21 46.48
N ILE A 441 8.73 -0.76 47.05
CA ILE A 441 8.86 -2.10 46.47
C ILE A 441 7.52 -2.83 46.50
N ASP A 442 6.70 -2.59 47.52
CA ASP A 442 5.35 -3.14 47.66
C ASP A 442 5.32 -4.69 47.60
N ASP A 443 6.31 -5.33 48.31
CA ASP A 443 6.35 -6.78 48.42
C ASP A 443 5.52 -7.20 49.64
N PRO A 444 4.39 -7.89 49.45
CA PRO A 444 3.49 -8.28 50.55
C PRO A 444 4.14 -9.27 51.53
N THR A 445 5.22 -9.95 51.12
CA THR A 445 5.89 -10.99 51.93
C THR A 445 7.03 -10.44 52.75
N HIS A 446 7.55 -9.25 52.43
CA HIS A 446 8.73 -8.64 53.09
C HIS A 446 8.44 -7.17 53.40
N THR A 447 7.64 -6.92 54.42
CA THR A 447 7.29 -5.59 54.91
C THR A 447 8.08 -5.23 56.17
N MET A 448 8.10 -3.93 56.49
CA MET A 448 8.66 -3.48 57.79
C MET A 448 7.82 -4.01 58.94
N ASN A 449 8.49 -4.48 59.97
CA ASN A 449 7.86 -4.84 61.24
C ASN A 449 7.42 -3.58 62.01
N GLU A 450 6.45 -3.72 62.94
CA GLU A 450 5.95 -2.61 63.78
C GLU A 450 7.03 -1.95 64.64
N ASP A 451 8.11 -2.67 64.95
CA ASP A 451 9.25 -2.22 65.76
C ASP A 451 10.33 -1.51 64.91
N GLY A 452 10.10 -1.26 63.60
CA GLY A 452 11.08 -0.63 62.68
C GLY A 452 12.21 -1.56 62.25
N THR A 453 12.05 -2.85 62.42
CA THR A 453 12.98 -3.87 61.94
C THR A 453 12.49 -4.49 60.64
N TYR A 454 13.39 -5.17 59.93
CA TYR A 454 13.15 -5.83 58.67
C TYR A 454 13.75 -7.24 58.64
N ASN A 455 13.01 -8.18 58.08
CA ASN A 455 13.51 -9.55 57.89
C ASN A 455 13.98 -9.70 56.43
N LEU A 456 15.22 -10.16 56.24
CA LEU A 456 15.79 -10.36 54.94
C LEU A 456 15.13 -11.54 54.22
N SER A 457 14.88 -11.38 52.89
CA SER A 457 14.47 -12.48 52.05
C SER A 457 15.64 -13.41 51.69
N GLU A 458 15.33 -14.60 51.16
CA GLU A 458 16.36 -15.53 50.69
C GLU A 458 17.23 -14.88 49.57
N THR A 459 16.60 -14.15 48.64
CA THR A 459 17.33 -13.45 47.58
C THR A 459 18.28 -12.40 48.13
N GLN A 460 17.86 -11.64 49.12
CA GLN A 460 18.69 -10.63 49.80
C GLN A 460 19.83 -11.29 50.56
N ALA A 461 19.53 -12.36 51.34
CA ALA A 461 20.55 -13.08 52.12
C ALA A 461 21.62 -13.70 51.20
N ARG A 462 21.20 -14.24 50.02
CA ARG A 462 22.14 -14.77 49.02
C ARG A 462 23.00 -13.65 48.44
N ALA A 463 22.42 -12.51 48.08
CA ALA A 463 23.16 -11.34 47.57
C ALA A 463 24.19 -10.80 48.62
N ILE A 464 23.84 -10.83 49.90
CA ILE A 464 24.75 -10.46 50.98
C ILE A 464 25.94 -11.43 51.09
N LEU A 465 25.71 -12.73 50.98
CA LEU A 465 26.78 -13.74 51.02
C LEU A 465 27.70 -13.69 49.79
N GLU A 466 27.21 -13.24 48.65
CA GLU A 466 27.98 -13.03 47.43
C GLU A 466 28.68 -11.66 47.35
N LEU A 467 28.50 -10.81 48.42
CA LEU A 467 29.02 -9.45 48.42
C LEU A 467 30.54 -9.44 48.46
N ARG A 468 31.16 -8.73 47.52
CA ARG A 468 32.61 -8.55 47.55
C ARG A 468 33.01 -7.57 48.67
N LEU A 469 34.06 -7.89 49.44
CA LEU A 469 34.57 -7.06 50.55
C LEU A 469 34.83 -5.59 50.15
N GLN A 470 35.13 -5.34 48.89
CA GLN A 470 35.32 -4.01 48.33
C GLN A 470 34.04 -3.12 48.42
N ARG A 471 32.85 -3.72 48.43
CA ARG A 471 31.57 -2.98 48.57
C ARG A 471 31.22 -2.60 50.00
N LEU A 472 31.97 -3.09 50.97
CA LEU A 472 31.83 -2.71 52.38
C LEU A 472 32.59 -1.42 52.73
N THR A 473 33.29 -0.79 51.79
CA THR A 473 33.92 0.51 51.94
C THR A 473 32.90 1.64 51.95
N GLN A 474 33.23 2.81 52.49
CA GLN A 474 32.36 4.00 52.50
C GLN A 474 31.90 4.38 51.08
N ILE A 475 32.76 4.18 50.06
CA ILE A 475 32.43 4.43 48.65
C ILE A 475 31.36 3.43 48.20
N GLY A 476 31.50 2.15 48.51
CA GLY A 476 30.53 1.13 48.16
C GLY A 476 29.14 1.32 48.80
N VAL A 477 29.11 1.83 50.07
CA VAL A 477 27.86 2.22 50.73
C VAL A 477 27.15 3.32 49.99
N LYS A 478 27.88 4.34 49.59
CA LYS A 478 27.34 5.47 48.84
C LYS A 478 26.79 5.04 47.47
N GLU A 479 27.50 4.16 46.75
CA GLU A 479 27.04 3.60 45.48
C GLU A 479 25.69 2.87 45.60
N VAL A 480 25.53 2.03 46.67
CA VAL A 480 24.26 1.31 46.90
C VAL A 480 23.11 2.29 47.20
N THR A 481 23.39 3.32 48.02
CA THR A 481 22.37 4.31 48.38
C THR A 481 21.98 5.18 47.18
N ASP A 482 22.94 5.62 46.40
CA ASP A 482 22.71 6.43 45.17
C ASP A 482 21.89 5.62 44.13
N GLU A 483 22.24 4.33 43.89
CA GLU A 483 21.48 3.43 42.98
C GLU A 483 20.05 3.21 43.50
N LEU A 484 19.88 3.03 44.83
CA LEU A 484 18.57 2.84 45.43
C LEU A 484 17.69 4.09 45.28
N GLN A 485 18.25 5.28 45.44
CA GLN A 485 17.56 6.55 45.27
C GLN A 485 17.14 6.77 43.78
N GLU A 486 18.01 6.44 42.83
CA GLU A 486 17.70 6.52 41.38
C GLU A 486 16.53 5.58 41.04
N LEU A 487 16.59 4.33 41.52
CA LEU A 487 15.52 3.36 41.27
C LEU A 487 14.20 3.77 41.92
N ALA A 488 14.24 4.36 43.12
CA ALA A 488 13.04 4.89 43.77
C ALA A 488 12.39 6.00 42.93
N GLY A 489 13.20 6.88 42.33
CA GLY A 489 12.72 7.87 41.36
C GLY A 489 12.03 7.23 40.18
N LYS A 490 12.65 6.23 39.55
CA LYS A 490 12.09 5.47 38.41
C LYS A 490 10.80 4.74 38.78
N ILE A 491 10.75 4.10 39.97
CA ILE A 491 9.54 3.40 40.43
C ILE A 491 8.37 4.38 40.58
N ARG A 492 8.58 5.56 41.17
CA ARG A 492 7.54 6.60 41.28
C ARG A 492 7.08 7.04 39.90
N GLU A 493 8.00 7.31 38.98
CA GLU A 493 7.69 7.69 37.61
C GLU A 493 6.85 6.61 36.89
N TYR A 494 7.24 5.34 36.97
CA TYR A 494 6.49 4.24 36.35
C TYR A 494 5.09 4.08 36.95
N LEU A 495 4.93 4.27 38.25
CA LEU A 495 3.62 4.26 38.92
C LEU A 495 2.73 5.42 38.42
N GLU A 496 3.30 6.61 38.30
CA GLU A 496 2.58 7.77 37.72
C GLU A 496 2.15 7.53 36.26
N ILE A 497 3.02 6.95 35.44
CA ILE A 497 2.71 6.61 34.04
C ILE A 497 1.55 5.63 34.00
N LEU A 498 1.60 4.54 34.78
CA LEU A 498 0.55 3.52 34.81
C LEU A 498 -0.78 4.03 35.38
N ALA A 499 -0.75 5.05 36.24
CA ALA A 499 -1.95 5.65 36.83
C ALA A 499 -2.64 6.67 35.92
N SER A 500 -1.99 7.15 34.84
CA SER A 500 -2.50 8.25 34.03
C SER A 500 -2.41 7.92 32.54
N ARG A 501 -3.58 7.80 31.90
CA ARG A 501 -3.67 7.63 30.44
C ARG A 501 -3.01 8.79 29.68
N ASP A 502 -3.14 10.02 30.18
CA ASP A 502 -2.54 11.20 29.56
C ASP A 502 -1.00 11.12 29.53
N ARG A 503 -0.39 10.53 30.58
CA ARG A 503 1.05 10.28 30.61
C ARG A 503 1.46 9.27 29.55
N ILE A 504 0.70 8.20 29.37
CA ILE A 504 0.93 7.18 28.33
C ILE A 504 0.79 7.83 26.94
N MET A 505 -0.26 8.63 26.70
CA MET A 505 -0.45 9.34 25.44
C MET A 505 0.69 10.33 25.15
N GLY A 506 1.22 10.99 26.17
CA GLY A 506 2.40 11.85 26.05
C GLY A 506 3.65 11.09 25.60
N ILE A 507 3.85 9.87 26.11
CA ILE A 507 4.96 9.00 25.69
C ILE A 507 4.78 8.57 24.22
N ILE A 508 3.58 8.12 23.84
CA ILE A 508 3.26 7.73 22.46
C ILE A 508 3.49 8.90 21.48
N ARG A 509 3.08 10.11 21.89
CA ARG A 509 3.35 11.33 21.12
C ARG A 509 4.83 11.52 20.84
N ASN A 510 5.65 11.52 21.89
CA ASN A 510 7.09 11.73 21.75
C ASN A 510 7.76 10.66 20.87
N GLU A 511 7.32 9.40 21.00
CA GLU A 511 7.82 8.29 20.16
C GLU A 511 7.42 8.47 18.70
N LEU A 512 6.21 8.93 18.41
CA LEU A 512 5.76 9.22 17.04
C LEU A 512 6.48 10.43 16.44
N GLU A 513 6.71 11.47 17.23
CA GLU A 513 7.48 12.65 16.82
C GLU A 513 8.94 12.28 16.50
N GLU A 514 9.56 11.41 17.32
CA GLU A 514 10.90 10.87 17.04
C GLU A 514 10.96 10.13 15.70
N VAL A 515 9.99 9.26 15.44
CA VAL A 515 9.90 8.54 14.14
C VAL A 515 9.72 9.51 12.99
N LYS A 516 8.86 10.53 13.15
CA LYS A 516 8.62 11.56 12.15
C LYS A 516 9.90 12.35 11.85
N GLU A 517 10.61 12.79 12.88
CA GLU A 517 11.85 13.56 12.72
C GLU A 517 12.92 12.76 11.96
N GLN A 518 13.02 11.46 12.22
CA GLN A 518 14.06 10.63 11.60
C GLN A 518 13.75 10.18 10.17
N PHE A 519 12.48 9.96 9.83
CA PHE A 519 12.12 9.26 8.59
C PHE A 519 11.12 9.99 7.69
N ALA A 520 10.48 11.07 8.14
CA ALA A 520 9.52 11.77 7.29
C ALA A 520 10.22 12.44 6.11
N VAL A 521 9.63 12.24 4.94
CA VAL A 521 10.05 12.86 3.68
C VAL A 521 8.87 13.61 3.06
N PRO A 522 9.13 14.62 2.22
CA PRO A 522 8.06 15.27 1.46
C PRO A 522 7.27 14.26 0.63
N ARG A 523 5.99 14.56 0.39
CA ARG A 523 5.11 13.76 -0.48
C ARG A 523 5.73 13.60 -1.86
N ARG A 524 5.73 12.36 -2.37
CA ARG A 524 6.24 12.00 -3.70
C ARG A 524 5.14 12.09 -4.76
N THR A 525 3.94 11.56 -4.45
CA THR A 525 2.81 11.55 -5.37
C THR A 525 2.10 12.89 -5.37
N GLU A 526 2.04 13.55 -6.52
CA GLU A 526 1.32 14.80 -6.72
C GLU A 526 -0.20 14.53 -6.79
N ILE A 527 -1.01 15.39 -6.17
CA ILE A 527 -2.48 15.27 -6.19
C ILE A 527 -3.02 16.41 -7.04
N VAL A 528 -3.72 16.07 -8.12
CA VAL A 528 -4.31 17.04 -9.05
C VAL A 528 -5.83 16.91 -9.00
N ASP A 529 -6.53 18.06 -8.96
CA ASP A 529 -7.98 18.04 -9.04
C ASP A 529 -8.44 17.50 -10.41
N TRP A 530 -9.39 16.58 -10.38
CA TRP A 530 -9.88 15.88 -11.55
C TRP A 530 -11.40 15.89 -11.56
N SER A 531 -12.00 16.46 -12.58
CA SER A 531 -13.45 16.63 -12.68
C SER A 531 -14.17 15.64 -13.60
N GLY A 532 -13.47 14.71 -14.24
CA GLY A 532 -14.12 13.75 -15.13
C GLY A 532 -13.17 12.87 -15.95
N ASP A 533 -13.74 11.87 -16.59
CA ASP A 533 -13.03 11.02 -17.53
C ASP A 533 -12.62 11.82 -18.77
N MET A 534 -11.51 11.41 -19.37
CA MET A 534 -11.02 11.94 -20.66
C MET A 534 -12.06 11.70 -21.74
N GLU A 535 -12.57 12.77 -22.36
CA GLU A 535 -13.51 12.65 -23.46
C GLU A 535 -12.82 12.08 -24.71
N ASP A 536 -13.59 11.38 -25.54
CA ASP A 536 -13.07 10.85 -26.82
C ASP A 536 -12.50 11.98 -27.72
N GLU A 537 -13.01 13.20 -27.55
CA GLU A 537 -12.58 14.39 -28.27
C GLU A 537 -11.14 14.81 -27.94
N ASP A 538 -10.68 14.61 -26.67
CA ASP A 538 -9.31 14.92 -26.24
C ASP A 538 -8.24 14.06 -26.93
N LEU A 539 -8.66 12.96 -27.55
CA LEU A 539 -7.81 12.04 -28.30
C LEU A 539 -7.68 12.38 -29.77
N ILE A 540 -8.45 13.37 -30.25
CA ILE A 540 -8.55 13.72 -31.65
C ILE A 540 -7.73 14.97 -31.94
N GLU A 541 -6.80 14.87 -32.86
CA GLU A 541 -6.01 16.00 -33.33
C GLU A 541 -6.89 17.07 -33.97
N ARG A 542 -6.63 18.34 -33.65
CA ARG A 542 -7.31 19.48 -34.30
C ARG A 542 -6.76 19.67 -35.70
N GLU A 543 -7.51 19.25 -36.70
CA GLU A 543 -7.15 19.33 -38.10
C GLU A 543 -8.34 19.86 -38.94
N ASP A 544 -8.06 20.68 -39.93
CA ASP A 544 -9.08 21.14 -40.86
C ASP A 544 -9.43 20.04 -41.86
N MET A 545 -10.72 19.74 -41.91
CA MET A 545 -11.29 18.69 -42.73
C MET A 545 -12.19 19.28 -43.84
N VAL A 546 -12.12 18.72 -45.03
CA VAL A 546 -13.11 18.96 -46.06
C VAL A 546 -14.25 17.96 -45.91
N VAL A 547 -15.41 18.44 -45.54
CA VAL A 547 -16.64 17.64 -45.46
C VAL A 547 -17.32 17.67 -46.80
N THR A 548 -17.60 16.49 -47.37
CA THR A 548 -18.25 16.31 -48.66
C THR A 548 -19.55 15.53 -48.50
N VAL A 549 -20.66 16.06 -49.05
CA VAL A 549 -21.99 15.46 -48.98
C VAL A 549 -22.54 15.34 -50.39
N THR A 550 -23.20 14.21 -50.71
CA THR A 550 -23.83 13.97 -52.02
C THR A 550 -25.34 14.01 -51.96
N SER A 551 -26.00 14.21 -53.12
CA SER A 551 -27.46 14.14 -53.25
C SER A 551 -28.06 12.80 -52.85
N GLY A 552 -27.28 11.71 -52.97
CA GLY A 552 -27.65 10.37 -52.52
C GLY A 552 -27.47 10.13 -50.99
N GLY A 553 -27.13 11.19 -50.21
CA GLY A 553 -27.00 11.12 -48.74
C GLY A 553 -25.72 10.45 -48.25
N TYR A 554 -24.65 10.42 -49.04
CA TYR A 554 -23.34 9.96 -48.62
C TYR A 554 -22.52 11.14 -48.08
N ILE A 555 -21.84 10.91 -46.95
CA ILE A 555 -21.00 11.92 -46.31
C ILE A 555 -19.64 11.33 -45.95
N LYS A 556 -18.61 12.16 -46.03
CA LYS A 556 -17.25 11.87 -45.54
C LYS A 556 -16.52 13.14 -45.14
N ARG A 557 -15.45 12.96 -44.39
CA ARG A 557 -14.43 13.98 -44.12
C ARG A 557 -13.09 13.54 -44.71
N THR A 558 -12.33 14.49 -45.24
CA THR A 558 -11.01 14.27 -45.83
C THR A 558 -10.09 15.38 -45.36
N PRO A 559 -8.84 15.08 -44.86
CA PRO A 559 -7.90 16.11 -44.47
C PRO A 559 -7.71 17.18 -45.53
N LEU A 560 -7.73 18.45 -45.13
CA LEU A 560 -7.55 19.58 -46.08
C LEU A 560 -6.19 19.49 -46.76
N ALA A 561 -5.18 18.94 -46.12
CA ALA A 561 -3.84 18.71 -46.65
C ALA A 561 -3.80 17.80 -47.88
N ASP A 562 -4.80 16.91 -48.04
CA ASP A 562 -4.96 16.05 -49.26
C ASP A 562 -5.36 16.83 -50.52
N PHE A 563 -5.79 18.08 -50.35
CA PHE A 563 -6.18 18.96 -51.44
C PHE A 563 -5.07 19.94 -51.79
N ARG A 564 -4.40 19.75 -52.92
CA ARG A 564 -3.36 20.67 -53.40
C ARG A 564 -3.95 21.90 -54.05
N ALA A 565 -3.40 23.07 -53.76
CA ALA A 565 -3.77 24.30 -54.48
C ALA A 565 -3.49 24.15 -56.00
N GLN A 566 -4.51 24.32 -56.83
CA GLN A 566 -4.39 24.26 -58.28
C GLN A 566 -3.95 25.62 -58.85
N ARG A 567 -2.92 25.61 -59.72
CA ARG A 567 -2.54 26.79 -60.53
C ARG A 567 -3.40 26.88 -61.78
N ARG A 568 -3.54 28.09 -62.40
CA ARG A 568 -4.27 28.31 -63.61
C ARG A 568 -3.86 27.32 -64.73
N GLY A 569 -4.84 26.61 -65.30
CA GLY A 569 -4.65 25.64 -66.43
C GLY A 569 -4.55 24.16 -65.96
N GLY A 570 -4.73 23.81 -64.66
CA GLY A 570 -4.77 22.43 -64.20
C GLY A 570 -6.10 21.73 -64.54
N LYS A 571 -6.06 20.38 -64.69
CA LYS A 571 -7.28 19.56 -64.75
C LYS A 571 -7.93 19.48 -63.34
N GLY A 572 -9.26 19.66 -63.27
CA GLY A 572 -10.02 19.60 -62.02
C GLY A 572 -9.74 18.30 -61.26
N LEU A 573 -9.78 18.40 -59.92
CA LEU A 573 -9.58 17.26 -59.04
C LEU A 573 -10.95 16.68 -58.65
N SER A 574 -11.15 15.37 -58.83
CA SER A 574 -12.36 14.70 -58.34
C SER A 574 -12.35 14.65 -56.81
N GLY A 575 -13.40 15.15 -56.18
CA GLY A 575 -13.56 15.17 -54.73
C GLY A 575 -14.19 13.89 -54.13
N MET A 576 -14.84 13.08 -54.96
CA MET A 576 -15.54 11.85 -54.53
C MET A 576 -15.88 10.96 -55.74
N GLN A 577 -15.86 9.64 -55.58
CA GLN A 577 -16.48 8.72 -56.54
C GLN A 577 -17.98 8.58 -56.21
N THR A 578 -18.82 8.97 -57.17
CA THR A 578 -20.28 8.87 -57.04
C THR A 578 -20.82 7.78 -57.99
N LYS A 579 -22.03 7.30 -57.73
CA LYS A 579 -22.79 6.48 -58.70
C LYS A 579 -23.31 7.37 -59.82
N ASP A 580 -23.74 6.79 -60.98
CA ASP A 580 -24.08 7.49 -62.21
C ASP A 580 -25.13 8.62 -62.14
N GLU A 581 -25.85 8.78 -61.00
CA GLU A 581 -26.84 9.86 -60.82
C GLU A 581 -26.61 10.64 -59.51
N ASP A 582 -25.52 10.37 -58.74
CA ASP A 582 -25.25 11.01 -57.47
C ASP A 582 -24.20 12.12 -57.65
N VAL A 583 -24.50 13.33 -57.19
CA VAL A 583 -23.62 14.49 -57.31
C VAL A 583 -23.30 15.10 -55.96
N VAL A 584 -22.12 15.71 -55.83
CA VAL A 584 -21.76 16.45 -54.63
C VAL A 584 -22.62 17.70 -54.52
N THR A 585 -23.43 17.77 -53.47
CA THR A 585 -24.33 18.90 -53.21
C THR A 585 -23.75 19.93 -52.25
N THR A 586 -22.98 19.47 -51.26
CA THR A 586 -22.44 20.33 -50.22
C THR A 586 -20.97 19.99 -49.96
N LEU A 587 -20.14 21.03 -49.90
CA LEU A 587 -18.73 20.94 -49.61
C LEU A 587 -18.34 22.15 -48.74
N PHE A 588 -17.77 21.89 -47.56
CA PHE A 588 -17.30 22.94 -46.68
C PHE A 588 -16.07 22.46 -45.90
N VAL A 589 -15.35 23.40 -45.31
CA VAL A 589 -14.21 23.11 -44.42
C VAL A 589 -14.70 23.28 -42.97
N ALA A 590 -14.38 22.32 -42.13
CA ALA A 590 -14.64 22.38 -40.71
C ALA A 590 -13.49 21.72 -39.95
N ASN A 591 -13.14 22.23 -38.78
CA ASN A 591 -12.16 21.60 -37.90
C ASN A 591 -12.71 20.28 -37.37
N THR A 592 -11.86 19.32 -37.03
CA THR A 592 -12.27 18.04 -36.44
C THR A 592 -13.17 18.23 -35.21
N HIS A 593 -12.96 19.28 -34.41
CA HIS A 593 -13.73 19.59 -33.20
C HIS A 593 -14.98 20.46 -33.45
N THR A 594 -15.17 20.96 -34.69
CA THR A 594 -16.36 21.77 -35.02
C THR A 594 -17.62 20.96 -34.86
N GLN A 595 -18.63 21.52 -34.21
CA GLN A 595 -19.97 20.96 -34.09
C GLN A 595 -20.72 21.14 -35.39
N LEU A 596 -21.32 20.08 -35.91
CA LEU A 596 -22.18 20.10 -37.09
C LEU A 596 -23.65 19.93 -36.68
N LEU A 597 -24.50 20.82 -37.12
CA LEU A 597 -25.96 20.70 -37.01
C LEU A 597 -26.55 20.23 -38.32
N PHE A 598 -27.30 19.15 -38.29
CA PHE A 598 -27.98 18.55 -39.44
C PHE A 598 -29.47 18.79 -39.29
N PHE A 599 -30.06 19.55 -40.22
CA PHE A 599 -31.48 19.81 -40.24
C PHE A 599 -32.14 18.92 -41.28
N THR A 600 -33.19 18.25 -40.91
CA THR A 600 -33.92 17.28 -41.74
C THR A 600 -35.24 17.86 -42.27
N THR A 601 -35.77 17.23 -43.34
CA THR A 601 -37.00 17.69 -44.00
C THR A 601 -38.27 17.51 -43.16
N ASP A 602 -38.22 16.74 -42.12
CA ASP A 602 -39.30 16.58 -41.09
C ASP A 602 -39.20 17.59 -39.94
N GLY A 603 -38.21 18.51 -40.01
CA GLY A 603 -38.04 19.56 -39.00
C GLY A 603 -37.23 19.17 -37.78
N MET A 604 -36.61 18.00 -37.77
CA MET A 604 -35.71 17.58 -36.68
C MET A 604 -34.30 18.13 -36.92
N ALA A 605 -33.56 18.35 -35.81
CA ALA A 605 -32.15 18.70 -35.81
C ALA A 605 -31.32 17.63 -35.12
N TYR A 606 -30.18 17.27 -35.69
CA TYR A 606 -29.22 16.35 -35.11
C TYR A 606 -27.87 17.04 -34.95
N LYS A 607 -27.17 16.73 -33.85
CA LYS A 607 -25.88 17.31 -33.49
C LYS A 607 -24.79 16.25 -33.60
N LEU A 608 -23.69 16.54 -34.29
CA LEU A 608 -22.56 15.61 -34.41
C LEU A 608 -21.25 16.38 -34.59
N LYS A 609 -20.20 15.96 -33.86
CA LYS A 609 -18.84 16.51 -34.08
C LYS A 609 -18.26 16.04 -35.40
N THR A 610 -17.49 16.91 -36.06
CA THR A 610 -16.87 16.61 -37.36
C THR A 610 -15.98 15.36 -37.31
N TRP A 611 -15.26 15.13 -36.23
CA TRP A 611 -14.40 13.94 -36.07
C TRP A 611 -15.17 12.61 -36.06
N ARG A 612 -16.45 12.60 -35.74
CA ARG A 612 -17.31 11.40 -35.80
C ARG A 612 -17.73 11.03 -37.21
N LEU A 613 -17.57 11.92 -38.20
CA LEU A 613 -17.81 11.60 -39.60
C LEU A 613 -16.77 10.58 -40.11
N PRO A 614 -17.16 9.70 -41.05
CA PRO A 614 -16.24 8.73 -41.62
C PRO A 614 -15.11 9.44 -42.38
N GLN A 615 -13.87 9.13 -41.98
CA GLN A 615 -12.69 9.61 -42.69
C GLN A 615 -12.49 8.78 -43.96
N GLY A 616 -12.17 9.43 -45.06
CA GLY A 616 -11.91 8.77 -46.31
C GLY A 616 -10.95 9.58 -47.17
N GLY A 617 -10.14 8.90 -47.97
CA GLY A 617 -9.32 9.56 -48.97
C GLY A 617 -10.17 10.31 -50.00
N ARG A 618 -9.53 11.20 -50.78
CA ARG A 618 -10.19 12.10 -51.71
C ARG A 618 -11.19 11.42 -52.65
N THR A 619 -10.90 10.22 -53.18
CA THR A 619 -11.75 9.47 -54.08
C THR A 619 -12.74 8.51 -53.41
N ALA A 620 -12.68 8.34 -52.11
CA ALA A 620 -13.55 7.42 -51.35
C ALA A 620 -15.03 7.88 -51.44
N LYS A 621 -15.96 6.94 -51.42
CA LYS A 621 -17.41 7.19 -51.51
C LYS A 621 -18.05 7.73 -50.23
N GLY A 622 -17.42 7.53 -49.06
CA GLY A 622 -18.02 7.85 -47.76
C GLY A 622 -19.06 6.82 -47.27
N LYS A 623 -19.84 7.18 -46.26
CA LYS A 623 -20.94 6.37 -45.72
C LYS A 623 -22.27 7.10 -45.85
N ALA A 624 -23.36 6.34 -45.94
CA ALA A 624 -24.70 6.93 -45.97
C ALA A 624 -25.00 7.58 -44.61
N ILE A 625 -25.54 8.79 -44.59
CA ILE A 625 -25.83 9.57 -43.37
C ILE A 625 -26.81 8.84 -42.46
N VAL A 626 -27.76 8.07 -42.98
CA VAL A 626 -28.71 7.25 -42.23
C VAL A 626 -28.05 6.15 -41.40
N ASN A 627 -26.80 5.80 -41.70
CA ASN A 627 -26.00 4.86 -40.89
C ASN A 627 -25.19 5.56 -39.79
N ILE A 628 -25.21 6.88 -39.74
CA ILE A 628 -24.45 7.71 -38.80
C ILE A 628 -25.41 8.42 -37.84
N LEU A 629 -26.52 8.92 -38.33
CA LEU A 629 -27.57 9.61 -37.61
C LEU A 629 -28.86 8.78 -37.62
N PRO A 630 -29.65 8.76 -36.52
CA PRO A 630 -30.90 8.00 -36.42
C PRO A 630 -32.04 8.70 -37.21
N ILE A 631 -31.87 8.83 -38.52
CA ILE A 631 -32.82 9.50 -39.39
C ILE A 631 -33.88 8.49 -39.86
N PRO A 632 -35.20 8.78 -39.74
CA PRO A 632 -36.27 7.90 -40.20
C PRO A 632 -36.24 7.67 -41.73
N THR A 633 -36.72 6.51 -42.13
CA THR A 633 -36.81 6.17 -43.57
C THR A 633 -37.70 7.16 -44.32
N GLY A 634 -37.21 7.72 -45.42
CA GLY A 634 -37.94 8.70 -46.24
C GLY A 634 -37.68 10.17 -45.89
N VAL A 635 -36.92 10.44 -44.81
CA VAL A 635 -36.49 11.78 -44.42
C VAL A 635 -35.11 12.05 -45.02
N SER A 636 -34.88 13.24 -45.52
CA SER A 636 -33.59 13.69 -46.09
C SER A 636 -33.03 14.88 -45.34
N ILE A 637 -31.72 15.13 -45.47
CA ILE A 637 -31.06 16.30 -44.92
C ILE A 637 -31.42 17.53 -45.76
N ALA A 638 -31.98 18.54 -45.13
CA ALA A 638 -32.30 19.83 -45.75
C ALA A 638 -31.11 20.79 -45.74
N ALA A 639 -30.37 20.83 -44.61
CA ALA A 639 -29.19 21.69 -44.45
C ALA A 639 -28.19 21.09 -43.44
N ILE A 640 -26.92 21.43 -43.64
CA ILE A 640 -25.84 21.13 -42.67
C ILE A 640 -25.14 22.44 -42.36
N MET A 641 -24.97 22.74 -41.08
CA MET A 641 -24.36 23.97 -40.60
C MET A 641 -23.19 23.66 -39.66
N PRO A 642 -21.95 24.03 -40.01
CA PRO A 642 -20.85 24.00 -39.07
C PRO A 642 -20.98 25.15 -38.06
N VAL A 643 -20.74 24.88 -36.77
CA VAL A 643 -20.76 25.86 -35.68
C VAL A 643 -19.41 25.85 -35.01
N ASP A 644 -18.58 26.85 -35.28
CA ASP A 644 -17.22 26.97 -34.79
C ASP A 644 -17.13 27.68 -33.42
N VAL A 645 -18.29 27.99 -32.82
CA VAL A 645 -18.39 28.69 -31.54
C VAL A 645 -18.67 27.65 -30.44
N PRO A 646 -18.00 27.72 -29.27
CA PRO A 646 -18.28 26.84 -28.12
C PRO A 646 -19.75 26.87 -27.68
N GLU A 647 -20.27 25.76 -27.18
CA GLU A 647 -21.69 25.66 -26.78
C GLU A 647 -22.07 26.65 -25.66
N GLU A 648 -21.13 27.06 -24.81
CA GLU A 648 -21.34 28.04 -23.75
C GLU A 648 -21.69 29.45 -24.31
N GLU A 649 -21.34 29.74 -25.58
CA GLU A 649 -21.63 31.01 -26.25
C GLU A 649 -22.89 30.98 -27.12
N TRP A 650 -23.56 29.82 -27.24
CA TRP A 650 -24.71 29.65 -28.11
C TRP A 650 -25.92 30.48 -27.71
N ASP A 651 -26.06 30.87 -26.46
CA ASP A 651 -27.10 31.77 -26.00
C ASP A 651 -27.08 33.15 -26.67
N ASN A 652 -25.92 33.57 -27.16
CA ASN A 652 -25.72 34.86 -27.83
C ASN A 652 -25.96 34.78 -29.35
N LEU A 653 -26.16 33.58 -29.88
CA LEU A 653 -26.30 33.35 -31.32
C LEU A 653 -27.71 32.95 -31.68
N GLN A 654 -28.11 33.33 -32.89
CA GLN A 654 -29.45 33.04 -33.38
C GLN A 654 -29.37 32.42 -34.78
N ILE A 655 -30.24 31.46 -35.02
CA ILE A 655 -30.40 30.81 -36.32
C ILE A 655 -31.73 31.24 -36.94
N ILE A 656 -31.70 31.54 -38.24
CA ILE A 656 -32.91 31.92 -39.00
C ILE A 656 -33.19 30.82 -40.01
N PHE A 657 -34.40 30.30 -39.99
CA PHE A 657 -34.93 29.36 -40.97
C PHE A 657 -35.85 30.08 -41.93
N ALA A 658 -35.67 29.85 -43.22
CA ALA A 658 -36.60 30.31 -44.26
C ALA A 658 -37.02 29.10 -45.09
N THR A 659 -38.32 28.89 -45.26
CA THR A 659 -38.88 27.76 -46.01
C THR A 659 -39.21 28.16 -47.46
N SER A 660 -39.33 27.18 -48.33
CA SER A 660 -39.77 27.40 -49.72
C SER A 660 -41.20 27.93 -49.80
N ALA A 661 -42.01 27.78 -48.75
CA ALA A 661 -43.36 28.35 -48.65
C ALA A 661 -43.36 29.81 -48.22
N GLY A 662 -42.20 30.42 -47.92
CA GLY A 662 -42.06 31.82 -47.50
C GLY A 662 -42.16 32.06 -46.00
N ASP A 663 -42.24 31.00 -45.19
CA ASP A 663 -42.23 31.14 -43.74
C ASP A 663 -40.81 31.41 -43.22
N VAL A 664 -40.67 32.33 -42.27
CA VAL A 664 -39.41 32.67 -41.65
C VAL A 664 -39.53 32.53 -40.13
N ARG A 665 -38.59 31.79 -39.52
CA ARG A 665 -38.54 31.60 -38.09
C ARG A 665 -37.14 31.91 -37.57
N ARG A 666 -37.03 32.45 -36.37
CA ARG A 666 -35.79 32.72 -35.65
C ARG A 666 -35.79 31.98 -34.33
N ASN A 667 -34.74 31.24 -34.08
CA ASN A 667 -34.51 30.52 -32.81
C ASN A 667 -33.16 30.92 -32.20
N ALA A 668 -33.02 30.80 -30.88
CA ALA A 668 -31.71 30.84 -30.28
C ALA A 668 -30.92 29.59 -30.67
N LEU A 669 -29.60 29.72 -30.84
CA LEU A 669 -28.79 28.56 -31.18
C LEU A 669 -28.73 27.55 -30.05
N SER A 670 -28.84 28.03 -28.80
CA SER A 670 -28.96 27.21 -27.58
C SER A 670 -30.20 26.30 -27.51
N ASP A 671 -31.23 26.55 -28.37
CA ASP A 671 -32.37 25.63 -28.50
C ASP A 671 -31.96 24.27 -29.08
N PHE A 672 -30.73 24.14 -29.58
CA PHE A 672 -30.16 22.94 -30.22
C PHE A 672 -29.03 22.29 -29.42
N THR A 673 -28.90 22.62 -28.12
CA THR A 673 -27.89 22.03 -27.18
C THR A 673 -28.20 20.60 -26.80
#